data_dbab1484342e9657cd4743d0f974eaf1
#
_entry.id   dbab1484342e9657cd4743d0f974eaf1
#
_cell.length_a   1.000
_cell.length_b   1.000
_cell.length_c   1.000
_cell.angle_alpha   90.00
_cell.angle_beta   90.00
_cell.angle_gamma   90.00
#
_symmetry.space_group_name_H-M   'P 1'
#
loop_
_entity.id
_entity.type
_entity.pdbx_description
1 polymer ?
#
loop_
_entity_poly.entity_id
_entity_poly.type
_entity_poly.pdbx_seq_one_letter_code
_entity_poly.pdbx_strand_id
1 'polypeptide(L)'
;MPKFTDRLNTESSKITRLVIKFFASILPLAIILLFGQKSAFATTASLSVTGNADIVYNQPTTEGDEFFKTLNANVKTDSNTGYNLYLSSDQEETALTSLDPTNPYKITSVSGNNNNIATHMTNSYGYNVKAVDDKLYNYIPKLSAPDVIKTANSPIEETFKFNLGFRFNNQIPAGNYQRKLLFTLMVEGDSSAKLVSGREFNAALKKSLNISDPSYFADPTKRIPVSNQFWPYMDISIGKTKCSSTITPERTVKISTADSDTIVYLGTYRDSWDKICIWTNATEINFNEDLSYMFAGLSGISSDVTFSFRDGRQESMLKFDKVKNVAHLFHNTMAYTNSTFNTANFLKYLKDSPVENIESAFENTRVAEIGDVSFAKNAKHLARAFKDTPDIDIIGTSPDFSSWKISDAEDLTSVFENSKISTIDLSNSDFKNATNTTNMFKNSKVSTLKLDKAKFEKVTDASSMFAGTTSLSSVDLTHTTFRDTTNTTSMFEGTSISDINLKNATFENVTDFSNMFNNTKNTTNIDLSAIKFTSAENLSNMFKDSYAREIKLSNQLGGSRITNLESMFEGAYYLQKIDLGSMTTGRVNAVKNMFKGAETLNNLTLPQTFNTGIAEDFSSMFEKTSNLVTIGNIDKLDLSSAKNLSRMFYGTKRLDLGAIAPHLKPTVATDLSYMFYGSHANGSVVFPATFNTSSATTMEGMFGLFDGSSPSIDISNFSFAKVKNMSKMFMGSKDEFEASGCRGSYGVTDVTWPNLTAAPELTTLKSLFIHNCNIQKIKAPKITAPKLVDVSYAFADLGTVNSLDLDDFDTSNVENMEGLFAGNSSRFNTAYRAKISLNTSNVKNMSKLFHYTYVSYLDLSDLDVRKVTNFSKAFDYTWLYELDLTNWNTISATDMSNMFGGSTWLVKIYASDSFTTANVTSYNGIFRSLSAYRGQAGSAIPNDNSIEYAHIDGGTANPGAFWRKP
;
A
#
# COMPACT_ATOMS: atom_id res chain seq x y z
N MET A 1 -40.88 41.60 24.75
CA MET A 1 -41.94 42.63 24.43
C MET A 1 -41.82 43.74 25.42
N PRO A 2 -42.06 45.03 25.04
CA PRO A 2 -41.96 45.63 23.69
C PRO A 2 -40.92 46.74 23.62
N LYS A 3 -40.35 46.96 22.46
CA LYS A 3 -40.47 48.12 21.56
C LYS A 3 -40.64 49.52 22.20
N PHE A 4 -39.72 50.44 21.85
CA PHE A 4 -40.15 51.69 21.25
C PHE A 4 -39.02 52.22 20.31
N THR A 5 -39.36 52.31 19.05
CA THR A 5 -38.81 53.17 18.01
C THR A 5 -39.20 54.63 18.33
N ASP A 6 -38.34 55.61 18.01
CA ASP A 6 -38.72 56.62 17.03
C ASP A 6 -37.56 57.55 16.62
N ARG A 7 -37.65 57.88 15.36
CA ARG A 7 -36.86 58.77 14.52
C ARG A 7 -36.73 60.19 15.09
N LEU A 8 -35.62 60.80 14.79
CA LEU A 8 -35.65 62.17 14.24
C LEU A 8 -34.35 62.43 13.42
N ASN A 9 -34.54 62.58 12.14
CA ASN A 9 -33.62 63.24 11.21
C ASN A 9 -33.50 64.74 11.57
N THR A 10 -32.29 65.22 11.68
CA THR A 10 -31.97 66.57 11.17
C THR A 10 -30.44 66.64 10.94
N GLU A 11 -30.08 67.03 9.76
CA GLU A 11 -28.74 67.38 9.34
C GLU A 11 -28.17 68.52 10.23
N SER A 12 -27.04 68.33 10.85
CA SER A 12 -26.07 69.42 11.03
C SER A 12 -24.76 68.85 11.66
N SER A 13 -23.65 69.06 10.96
CA SER A 13 -22.25 69.03 11.40
C SER A 13 -21.77 67.76 12.13
N LYS A 14 -21.11 66.85 11.40
CA LYS A 14 -20.30 65.77 11.92
C LYS A 14 -19.14 66.30 12.79
N ILE A 15 -19.39 66.47 14.08
CA ILE A 15 -18.31 66.55 15.06
C ILE A 15 -17.93 65.13 15.37
N THR A 16 -16.81 64.66 14.79
CA THR A 16 -16.29 63.31 15.00
C THR A 16 -15.57 63.27 16.34
N ARG A 17 -16.21 62.67 17.38
CA ARG A 17 -15.55 62.41 18.65
C ARG A 17 -14.76 61.11 18.57
N LEU A 18 -13.42 61.17 18.69
CA LEU A 18 -12.55 60.04 18.91
C LEU A 18 -12.31 59.93 20.42
N VAL A 19 -12.79 58.87 21.06
CA VAL A 19 -12.53 58.56 22.48
C VAL A 19 -11.65 57.32 22.53
N ILE A 20 -10.45 57.46 23.10
CA ILE A 20 -9.53 56.35 23.34
C ILE A 20 -9.48 56.10 24.84
N LYS A 21 -9.87 54.91 25.26
CA LYS A 21 -9.82 54.50 26.67
C LYS A 21 -8.72 53.48 26.88
N PHE A 22 -7.75 53.84 27.69
CA PHE A 22 -6.81 52.89 28.26
C PHE A 22 -7.27 52.50 29.66
N PHE A 23 -7.67 51.25 29.82
CA PHE A 23 -7.86 50.70 31.15
C PHE A 23 -6.49 50.29 31.72
N ALA A 24 -5.86 51.11 32.49
CA ALA A 24 -4.95 50.62 33.50
C ALA A 24 -5.80 49.93 34.57
N SER A 25 -6.09 48.66 34.41
CA SER A 25 -6.78 47.93 35.46
C SER A 25 -5.80 47.77 36.61
N ILE A 26 -6.00 48.60 37.63
CA ILE A 26 -5.57 48.31 38.99
C ILE A 26 -6.47 47.16 39.44
N LEU A 27 -6.09 45.88 39.10
CA LEU A 27 -6.43 44.85 40.06
C LEU A 27 -5.48 45.10 41.21
N PRO A 28 -5.96 45.31 42.46
CA PRO A 28 -5.13 45.01 43.58
C PRO A 28 -4.78 43.52 43.37
N LEU A 29 -3.51 43.22 43.08
CA LEU A 29 -3.01 41.87 43.20
C LEU A 29 -3.22 41.55 44.69
N ALA A 30 -4.39 40.99 45.04
CA ALA A 30 -4.51 40.19 46.22
C ALA A 30 -3.53 39.06 46.01
N ILE A 31 -2.35 39.17 46.58
CA ILE A 31 -1.39 38.12 46.77
C ILE A 31 -2.14 37.06 47.57
N ILE A 32 -2.73 36.07 46.88
CA ILE A 32 -3.15 34.81 47.51
C ILE A 32 -1.84 34.07 47.74
N LEU A 33 -1.21 34.35 48.85
CA LEU A 33 -0.17 33.53 49.45
C LEU A 33 -0.83 32.22 49.92
N LEU A 34 -0.83 31.21 49.08
CA LEU A 34 -1.00 29.84 49.53
C LEU A 34 0.32 29.41 50.21
N PHE A 35 0.32 29.49 51.53
CA PHE A 35 1.41 29.04 52.39
C PHE A 35 1.50 27.50 52.33
N GLY A 36 2.50 27.00 51.62
CA GLY A 36 3.14 25.73 51.95
C GLY A 36 4.34 26.06 52.87
N GLN A 37 4.29 25.60 54.11
CA GLN A 37 5.32 25.87 55.11
C GLN A 37 6.72 25.43 54.63
N LYS A 38 7.63 26.38 54.39
CA LYS A 38 9.04 26.34 54.81
C LYS A 38 9.50 27.78 55.04
N SER A 39 9.98 28.06 56.22
CA SER A 39 10.51 29.34 56.65
C SER A 39 11.70 29.76 55.80
N ALA A 40 11.51 30.72 54.92
CA ALA A 40 12.55 31.58 54.37
C ALA A 40 11.93 32.98 54.32
N PHE A 41 12.68 34.01 54.66
CA PHE A 41 12.24 35.41 54.63
C PHE A 41 11.67 35.72 53.22
N ALA A 42 10.37 35.91 53.17
CA ALA A 42 9.70 36.27 51.92
C ALA A 42 10.09 37.70 51.56
N THR A 43 10.75 37.88 50.42
CA THR A 43 10.94 39.20 49.82
C THR A 43 9.59 39.80 49.48
N THR A 44 9.37 41.05 49.94
CA THR A 44 8.14 41.78 49.64
C THR A 44 8.35 42.64 48.40
N ALA A 45 7.35 42.62 47.52
CA ALA A 45 7.34 43.53 46.38
C ALA A 45 5.93 44.04 46.11
N SER A 46 5.84 45.28 45.74
CA SER A 46 4.57 45.88 45.35
C SER A 46 4.72 46.77 44.12
N LEU A 47 3.71 46.77 43.30
CA LEU A 47 3.58 47.63 42.14
C LEU A 47 2.21 48.30 42.16
N SER A 48 2.19 49.63 42.03
CA SER A 48 0.96 50.36 41.73
C SER A 48 1.16 51.27 40.53
N VAL A 49 0.23 51.29 39.60
CA VAL A 49 0.23 52.23 38.49
C VAL A 49 -0.96 53.15 38.62
N THR A 50 -0.70 54.46 38.66
CA THR A 50 -1.74 55.48 38.89
C THR A 50 -1.73 56.49 37.74
N GLY A 51 -2.91 57.07 37.43
CA GLY A 51 -3.10 58.05 36.37
C GLY A 51 -4.28 57.66 35.44
N ASN A 52 -4.66 58.59 34.59
CA ASN A 52 -5.71 58.36 33.59
C ASN A 52 -5.12 58.38 32.19
N ALA A 53 -5.29 57.32 31.46
CA ALA A 53 -4.83 57.14 30.08
C ALA A 53 -5.93 57.46 29.04
N ASP A 54 -7.10 57.92 29.44
CA ASP A 54 -8.16 58.28 28.52
C ASP A 54 -7.80 59.53 27.70
N ILE A 55 -7.96 59.43 26.36
CA ILE A 55 -7.82 60.55 25.44
C ILE A 55 -9.15 60.75 24.73
N VAL A 56 -9.67 61.98 24.83
CA VAL A 56 -10.88 62.42 24.11
C VAL A 56 -10.43 63.47 23.10
N TYR A 57 -10.66 63.17 21.81
CA TYR A 57 -10.28 64.06 20.73
C TYR A 57 -11.46 64.33 19.79
N ASN A 58 -11.77 65.62 19.52
CA ASN A 58 -13.00 66.00 18.83
C ASN A 58 -12.79 66.53 17.42
N GLN A 59 -11.59 66.96 17.05
CA GLN A 59 -11.31 67.57 15.71
C GLN A 59 -9.89 67.19 15.21
N PRO A 60 -9.75 66.09 14.52
CA PRO A 60 -8.47 65.67 13.96
C PRO A 60 -8.06 66.61 12.79
N THR A 61 -6.77 66.97 12.72
CA THR A 61 -6.18 67.72 11.60
C THR A 61 -5.70 66.75 10.50
N THR A 62 -5.43 67.25 9.28
CA THR A 62 -4.89 66.45 8.20
C THR A 62 -3.42 66.04 8.42
N GLU A 63 -2.66 66.81 9.17
CA GLU A 63 -1.21 66.60 9.45
C GLU A 63 -0.99 65.62 10.59
N GLY A 64 -1.99 65.44 11.44
CA GLY A 64 -1.95 64.54 12.65
C GLY A 64 -1.54 65.33 13.89
N ASP A 65 -2.33 65.16 14.91
CA ASP A 65 -2.14 65.80 16.23
C ASP A 65 -1.46 64.84 17.18
N GLU A 66 -0.54 65.40 18.01
CA GLU A 66 0.22 64.64 18.99
C GLU A 66 -0.45 64.76 20.38
N PHE A 67 -0.59 63.56 21.03
CA PHE A 67 -1.16 63.49 22.39
C PHE A 67 -0.25 62.70 23.30
N PHE A 68 -0.22 63.07 24.55
CA PHE A 68 0.59 62.46 25.59
C PHE A 68 -0.24 62.15 26.80
N LYS A 69 -0.02 61.02 27.42
CA LYS A 69 -0.53 60.63 28.71
C LYS A 69 0.56 60.05 29.57
N THR A 70 0.69 60.57 30.78
CA THR A 70 1.66 60.09 31.77
C THR A 70 0.94 59.31 32.87
N LEU A 71 1.41 58.09 33.10
CA LEU A 71 1.07 57.29 34.28
C LEU A 71 2.27 57.25 35.21
N ASN A 72 2.02 57.17 36.53
CA ASN A 72 3.06 56.97 37.53
C ASN A 72 3.08 55.48 37.92
N ALA A 73 4.20 54.83 37.76
CA ALA A 73 4.44 53.45 38.23
C ALA A 73 5.28 53.54 39.53
N ASN A 74 4.72 53.11 40.64
CA ASN A 74 5.38 53.00 41.92
C ASN A 74 5.80 51.55 42.15
N VAL A 75 7.08 51.31 42.30
CA VAL A 75 7.64 49.98 42.59
C VAL A 75 8.33 50.06 43.96
N LYS A 76 8.05 49.07 44.79
CA LYS A 76 8.75 48.84 46.03
C LYS A 76 9.15 47.44 46.21
N THR A 77 10.41 47.13 46.51
CA THR A 77 10.92 45.80 46.85
C THR A 77 11.99 45.90 47.94
N ASP A 78 11.99 44.91 48.80
CA ASP A 78 13.06 44.64 49.77
C ASP A 78 14.07 43.57 49.26
N SER A 79 13.91 43.11 48.04
CA SER A 79 14.83 42.17 47.42
C SER A 79 16.25 42.73 47.30
N ASN A 80 17.25 42.05 47.83
CA ASN A 80 18.67 42.38 47.72
C ASN A 80 19.19 42.31 46.26
N THR A 81 18.44 41.71 45.37
CA THR A 81 18.73 41.57 43.93
C THR A 81 17.92 42.54 43.08
N GLY A 82 17.02 43.34 43.70
CA GLY A 82 16.21 44.33 43.00
C GLY A 82 14.99 43.77 42.28
N TYR A 83 14.67 44.38 41.15
CA TYR A 83 13.51 43.95 40.35
C TYR A 83 13.69 44.18 38.86
N ASN A 84 12.90 43.45 38.07
CA ASN A 84 12.61 43.78 36.67
C ASN A 84 11.11 44.07 36.52
N LEU A 85 10.77 45.19 35.89
CA LEU A 85 9.38 45.52 35.54
C LEU A 85 9.18 45.33 34.02
N TYR A 86 8.24 44.49 33.69
CA TYR A 86 7.88 44.16 32.30
C TYR A 86 6.58 44.85 31.90
N LEU A 87 6.49 45.19 30.61
CA LEU A 87 5.28 45.70 29.97
C LEU A 87 4.87 44.72 28.84
N SER A 88 3.58 44.49 28.72
CA SER A 88 3.00 43.81 27.53
C SER A 88 1.57 44.30 27.28
N SER A 89 1.05 44.00 26.07
CA SER A 89 -0.39 43.96 25.82
C SER A 89 -1.01 42.78 26.56
N ASP A 90 -2.30 42.83 26.85
CA ASP A 90 -3.07 41.69 27.39
C ASP A 90 -3.39 40.60 26.36
N GLN A 91 -3.00 40.79 25.11
CA GLN A 91 -3.20 39.89 23.99
C GLN A 91 -2.00 39.90 23.05
N GLU A 92 -1.96 38.95 22.09
CA GLU A 92 -0.96 38.93 21.02
C GLU A 92 -1.13 40.10 20.03
N GLU A 93 -2.35 40.58 19.86
CA GLU A 93 -2.63 41.81 19.13
C GLU A 93 -2.31 43.03 20.02
N THR A 94 -1.45 43.93 19.51
CA THR A 94 -1.03 45.15 20.25
C THR A 94 -1.78 46.39 19.79
N ALA A 95 -2.57 46.32 18.71
CA ALA A 95 -3.35 47.48 18.25
C ALA A 95 -4.51 47.82 19.19
N LEU A 96 -4.84 49.09 19.27
CA LEU A 96 -6.10 49.55 19.89
C LEU A 96 -7.24 49.08 19.00
N THR A 97 -8.19 48.36 19.55
CA THR A 97 -9.36 47.86 18.81
C THR A 97 -10.61 48.64 19.19
N SER A 98 -11.50 48.84 18.22
CA SER A 98 -12.77 49.49 18.46
C SER A 98 -13.65 48.68 19.41
N LEU A 99 -14.38 49.36 20.29
CA LEU A 99 -15.44 48.76 21.10
C LEU A 99 -16.72 48.46 20.28
N ASP A 100 -16.84 49.05 19.10
CA ASP A 100 -17.89 48.73 18.15
C ASP A 100 -17.46 47.54 17.28
N PRO A 101 -18.10 46.35 17.39
CA PRO A 101 -17.72 45.18 16.66
C PRO A 101 -17.92 45.32 15.13
N THR A 102 -18.65 46.33 14.70
CA THR A 102 -18.85 46.59 13.24
C THR A 102 -17.76 47.50 12.67
N ASN A 103 -16.91 48.11 13.51
CA ASN A 103 -15.78 48.94 13.07
C ASN A 103 -14.49 48.11 13.07
N PRO A 104 -13.98 47.61 11.93
CA PRO A 104 -12.77 46.79 11.86
C PRO A 104 -11.47 47.59 11.97
N TYR A 105 -11.53 48.90 12.09
CA TYR A 105 -10.35 49.75 12.13
C TYR A 105 -9.53 49.54 13.42
N LYS A 106 -8.22 49.47 13.27
CA LYS A 106 -7.24 49.28 14.33
C LYS A 106 -6.22 50.41 14.33
N ILE A 107 -5.91 50.93 15.50
CA ILE A 107 -4.82 51.93 15.69
C ILE A 107 -3.58 51.11 16.10
N THR A 108 -2.61 50.98 15.21
CA THR A 108 -1.45 50.11 15.42
C THR A 108 -0.45 50.71 16.44
N SER A 109 0.26 49.83 17.13
CA SER A 109 1.48 50.24 17.83
C SER A 109 2.57 50.59 16.80
N VAL A 110 3.47 51.50 17.14
CA VAL A 110 4.65 51.79 16.31
C VAL A 110 5.45 50.52 16.07
N SER A 111 6.20 50.44 14.98
CA SER A 111 7.09 49.31 14.69
C SER A 111 8.52 49.63 15.14
N GLY A 112 9.05 48.82 16.07
CA GLY A 112 10.39 48.99 16.63
C GLY A 112 10.50 50.04 17.77
N ASN A 113 11.72 50.32 18.13
CA ASN A 113 12.07 51.20 19.27
C ASN A 113 12.56 52.57 18.84
N ASN A 114 12.42 53.57 19.74
CA ASN A 114 12.90 54.93 19.56
C ASN A 114 12.30 55.67 18.33
N ASN A 115 11.03 55.46 18.06
CA ASN A 115 10.31 56.14 17.01
C ASN A 115 9.94 57.59 17.40
N ASN A 116 10.39 58.58 16.64
CA ASN A 116 10.00 59.95 16.88
C ASN A 116 8.52 60.16 16.55
N ILE A 117 7.79 60.75 17.51
CA ILE A 117 6.34 60.92 17.37
C ILE A 117 5.97 61.80 16.17
N ALA A 118 6.76 62.82 15.88
CA ALA A 118 6.46 63.73 14.80
C ALA A 118 6.74 63.18 13.40
N THR A 119 7.70 62.30 13.28
CA THR A 119 8.20 61.85 11.95
C THR A 119 7.90 60.38 11.63
N HIS A 120 7.77 59.50 12.63
CA HIS A 120 7.62 58.07 12.48
C HIS A 120 6.27 57.55 12.94
N MET A 121 5.43 58.33 13.59
CA MET A 121 4.13 57.93 14.11
C MET A 121 3.01 58.59 13.30
N THR A 122 2.18 57.84 12.61
CA THR A 122 0.94 58.32 11.99
C THR A 122 -0.16 57.27 12.21
N ASN A 123 -1.24 57.71 12.83
CA ASN A 123 -2.35 56.84 13.23
C ASN A 123 -1.87 55.64 14.06
N SER A 124 -0.92 55.93 14.98
CA SER A 124 -0.27 54.92 15.80
C SER A 124 0.00 55.44 17.21
N TYR A 125 0.43 54.54 18.08
CA TYR A 125 0.75 54.86 19.47
C TYR A 125 1.96 54.01 19.94
N GLY A 126 2.60 54.47 20.99
CA GLY A 126 3.72 53.80 21.63
C GLY A 126 3.95 54.26 23.05
N TYR A 127 5.00 53.72 23.71
CA TYR A 127 5.36 54.11 25.09
C TYR A 127 6.79 54.57 25.21
N ASN A 128 7.06 55.35 26.25
CA ASN A 128 8.42 55.57 26.74
C ASN A 128 8.44 55.72 28.28
N VAL A 129 9.60 55.48 28.87
CA VAL A 129 9.85 55.60 30.32
C VAL A 129 10.83 56.72 30.64
N LYS A 130 11.11 57.57 29.65
CA LYS A 130 11.96 58.79 29.76
C LYS A 130 11.08 60.02 29.99
N ALA A 131 11.72 61.22 30.00
CA ALA A 131 10.98 62.49 30.16
C ALA A 131 9.99 62.64 28.94
N VAL A 132 8.86 63.35 29.22
CA VAL A 132 7.83 63.68 28.21
C VAL A 132 8.42 64.45 27.02
N ASP A 133 9.45 65.22 27.25
CA ASP A 133 10.12 65.98 26.18
C ASP A 133 10.99 65.15 25.27
N ASP A 134 11.30 63.88 25.64
CA ASP A 134 11.94 62.92 24.78
C ASP A 134 10.86 62.26 23.87
N LYS A 135 10.65 62.85 22.71
CA LYS A 135 9.62 62.41 21.72
C LYS A 135 9.91 61.08 21.06
N LEU A 136 10.73 60.20 21.64
CA LEU A 136 11.07 58.89 21.14
C LEU A 136 10.25 57.81 21.86
N TYR A 137 9.45 57.03 21.11
CA TYR A 137 8.55 56.02 21.59
C TYR A 137 8.90 54.64 21.09
N ASN A 138 8.64 53.63 21.93
CA ASN A 138 8.82 52.24 21.64
C ASN A 138 7.46 51.58 21.29
N TYR A 139 7.50 50.51 20.56
CA TYR A 139 6.32 49.67 20.27
C TYR A 139 5.73 49.12 21.59
N ILE A 140 4.42 48.80 21.57
CA ILE A 140 3.80 48.08 22.69
C ILE A 140 4.11 46.59 22.53
N PRO A 141 4.74 45.92 23.50
CA PRO A 141 5.09 44.52 23.42
C PRO A 141 3.85 43.61 23.44
N LYS A 142 3.93 42.48 22.81
CA LYS A 142 2.88 41.43 22.79
C LYS A 142 2.82 40.72 24.15
N LEU A 143 1.70 40.02 24.41
CA LEU A 143 1.56 39.20 25.62
C LEU A 143 2.65 38.13 25.72
N SER A 144 2.95 37.43 24.58
CA SER A 144 3.96 36.39 24.54
C SER A 144 5.41 36.86 24.56
N ALA A 145 5.66 38.18 24.40
CA ALA A 145 7.00 38.75 24.33
C ALA A 145 7.07 40.13 25.03
N PRO A 146 6.85 40.20 26.34
CA PRO A 146 6.92 41.46 27.08
C PRO A 146 8.33 42.05 27.15
N ASP A 147 8.44 43.34 27.14
CA ASP A 147 9.70 44.06 27.27
C ASP A 147 9.98 44.49 28.72
N VAL A 148 11.25 44.45 29.12
CA VAL A 148 11.70 45.06 30.38
C VAL A 148 11.74 46.56 30.20
N ILE A 149 10.90 47.27 30.94
CA ILE A 149 10.79 48.74 30.89
C ILE A 149 11.58 49.45 31.98
N LYS A 150 11.87 48.73 33.04
CA LYS A 150 12.62 49.26 34.18
C LYS A 150 13.30 48.13 34.96
N THR A 151 14.48 48.36 35.48
CA THR A 151 15.25 47.42 36.33
C THR A 151 15.85 48.19 37.53
N ALA A 152 16.00 47.47 38.63
CA ALA A 152 16.83 47.88 39.77
C ALA A 152 17.59 46.65 40.30
N ASN A 153 18.78 46.79 40.80
CA ASN A 153 19.66 45.71 41.28
C ASN A 153 19.83 45.70 42.82
N SER A 154 18.97 46.39 43.54
CA SER A 154 19.01 46.50 45.02
C SER A 154 17.61 46.80 45.56
N PRO A 155 17.38 46.64 46.88
CA PRO A 155 16.13 47.04 47.47
C PRO A 155 15.85 48.55 47.21
N ILE A 156 14.63 48.83 46.75
CA ILE A 156 14.27 50.16 46.31
C ILE A 156 12.77 50.43 46.47
N GLU A 157 12.45 51.74 46.78
CA GLU A 157 11.11 52.24 46.60
C GLU A 157 11.21 53.42 45.65
N GLU A 158 10.69 53.29 44.44
CA GLU A 158 10.78 54.34 43.43
C GLU A 158 9.48 54.56 42.68
N THR A 159 9.32 55.76 42.20
CA THR A 159 8.24 56.14 41.29
C THR A 159 8.85 56.66 40.00
N PHE A 160 8.44 56.10 38.90
CA PHE A 160 8.84 56.60 37.61
C PHE A 160 7.64 56.87 36.70
N LYS A 161 7.86 57.75 35.72
CA LYS A 161 6.83 58.10 34.75
C LYS A 161 6.82 57.12 33.59
N PHE A 162 5.64 56.66 33.28
CA PHE A 162 5.37 55.87 32.08
C PHE A 162 4.50 56.72 31.15
N ASN A 163 5.03 57.05 29.97
CA ASN A 163 4.38 57.94 29.04
C ASN A 163 3.84 57.14 27.83
N LEU A 164 2.61 57.44 27.46
CA LEU A 164 1.99 56.97 26.21
C LEU A 164 1.93 58.15 25.24
N GLY A 165 2.44 57.96 24.05
CA GLY A 165 2.37 58.94 22.97
C GLY A 165 1.47 58.42 21.83
N PHE A 166 0.70 59.32 21.29
CA PHE A 166 -0.25 59.05 20.21
C PHE A 166 -0.15 60.16 19.20
N ARG A 167 -0.30 59.78 17.93
CA ARG A 167 -0.44 60.70 16.81
C ARG A 167 -1.56 60.28 15.88
N PHE A 168 -2.57 61.14 15.74
CA PHE A 168 -3.77 60.85 14.98
C PHE A 168 -4.05 61.92 13.94
N ASN A 169 -4.56 61.53 12.79
CA ASN A 169 -5.10 62.41 11.78
C ASN A 169 -6.57 62.09 11.47
N ASN A 170 -7.17 62.79 10.55
CA ASN A 170 -8.60 62.69 10.20
C ASN A 170 -8.98 61.37 9.47
N GLN A 171 -8.05 60.42 9.27
CA GLN A 171 -8.32 59.11 8.66
C GLN A 171 -8.84 58.08 9.67
N ILE A 172 -8.73 58.34 10.97
CA ILE A 172 -9.23 57.41 11.96
C ILE A 172 -10.75 57.61 12.10
N PRO A 173 -11.57 56.54 11.88
CA PRO A 173 -13.00 56.59 12.09
C PRO A 173 -13.38 57.01 13.51
N ALA A 174 -14.46 57.73 13.66
CA ALA A 174 -15.01 58.02 14.97
C ALA A 174 -15.34 56.73 15.72
N GLY A 175 -14.97 56.66 16.99
CA GLY A 175 -15.25 55.46 17.80
C GLY A 175 -14.47 55.45 19.10
N ASN A 176 -14.79 54.48 19.95
CA ASN A 176 -14.04 54.20 21.16
C ASN A 176 -13.05 53.08 20.88
N TYR A 177 -11.78 53.34 21.06
CA TYR A 177 -10.70 52.35 20.88
C TYR A 177 -10.04 52.04 22.20
N GLN A 178 -9.71 50.77 22.44
CA GLN A 178 -9.09 50.38 23.71
C GLN A 178 -8.05 49.28 23.55
N ARG A 179 -7.13 49.21 24.52
CA ARG A 179 -6.23 48.10 24.78
C ARG A 179 -5.84 48.13 26.26
N LYS A 180 -5.79 46.97 26.88
CA LYS A 180 -5.27 46.78 28.21
C LYS A 180 -3.77 46.54 28.17
N LEU A 181 -3.01 47.24 29.00
CA LEU A 181 -1.57 47.03 29.18
C LEU A 181 -1.34 46.31 30.51
N LEU A 182 -0.45 45.35 30.50
CA LEU A 182 -0.04 44.56 31.67
C LEU A 182 1.35 45.00 32.12
N PHE A 183 1.46 45.36 33.38
CA PHE A 183 2.73 45.63 34.06
C PHE A 183 3.01 44.44 34.99
N THR A 184 4.13 43.73 34.74
CA THR A 184 4.51 42.56 35.53
C THR A 184 5.80 42.86 36.30
N LEU A 185 5.72 42.90 37.61
CA LEU A 185 6.87 43.08 38.49
C LEU A 185 7.47 41.75 38.88
N MET A 186 8.75 41.56 38.61
CA MET A 186 9.51 40.37 38.97
C MET A 186 10.66 40.72 39.90
N VAL A 187 10.73 40.08 41.04
CA VAL A 187 11.83 40.21 42.00
C VAL A 187 12.63 38.89 42.05
N GLU A 188 13.94 39.04 42.21
CA GLU A 188 14.77 37.85 42.43
C GLU A 188 14.64 37.43 43.91
N GLY A 189 14.12 36.26 44.15
CA GLY A 189 14.04 35.50 45.39
C GLY A 189 13.92 34.04 44.96
N ASP A 190 13.75 33.08 45.86
CA ASP A 190 13.53 31.66 45.54
C ASP A 190 12.25 31.46 44.71
N SER A 191 12.26 32.01 43.50
CA SER A 191 11.13 32.03 42.60
C SER A 191 11.20 30.89 41.62
N SER A 192 10.13 30.12 41.51
CA SER A 192 10.02 29.04 40.53
C SER A 192 9.36 29.55 39.27
N ALA A 193 9.74 28.94 38.13
CA ALA A 193 9.04 29.13 36.87
C ALA A 193 8.43 27.80 36.42
N LYS A 194 7.21 27.87 35.86
CA LYS A 194 6.55 26.76 35.25
C LYS A 194 6.52 26.97 33.74
N LEU A 195 7.05 26.04 32.99
CA LEU A 195 7.02 26.09 31.52
C LEU A 195 5.66 25.66 30.96
N VAL A 196 5.34 26.20 29.81
CA VAL A 196 4.21 25.78 29.00
C VAL A 196 4.37 24.33 28.59
N SER A 197 3.31 23.71 28.05
CA SER A 197 3.35 22.33 27.50
C SER A 197 4.39 22.19 26.37
N GLY A 198 4.83 20.95 26.10
CA GLY A 198 5.78 20.70 25.04
C GLY A 198 5.29 21.18 23.67
N ARG A 199 3.99 21.04 23.38
CA ARG A 199 3.37 21.55 22.15
C ARG A 199 3.46 23.07 22.02
N GLU A 200 3.18 23.80 23.10
CA GLU A 200 3.29 25.26 23.14
C GLU A 200 4.75 25.70 23.05
N PHE A 201 5.68 24.95 23.69
CA PHE A 201 7.11 25.19 23.58
C PHE A 201 7.58 25.00 22.12
N ASN A 202 7.16 23.95 21.44
CA ASN A 202 7.44 23.70 20.03
C ASN A 202 6.96 24.87 19.15
N ALA A 203 5.75 25.34 19.39
CA ALA A 203 5.20 26.48 18.67
C ALA A 203 6.01 27.74 18.93
N ALA A 204 6.41 27.99 20.18
CA ALA A 204 7.26 29.12 20.56
C ALA A 204 8.64 29.03 19.89
N LEU A 205 9.26 27.87 19.88
CA LEU A 205 10.52 27.62 19.22
C LEU A 205 10.45 27.89 17.70
N LYS A 206 9.45 27.31 17.02
CA LYS A 206 9.22 27.53 15.58
C LYS A 206 8.98 29.00 15.25
N LYS A 207 8.21 29.72 16.08
CA LYS A 207 7.98 31.14 15.94
C LYS A 207 9.27 31.95 16.13
N SER A 208 10.08 31.65 17.15
CA SER A 208 11.37 32.33 17.38
C SER A 208 12.37 32.07 16.24
N LEU A 209 12.26 30.94 15.55
CA LEU A 209 13.04 30.61 14.34
C LEU A 209 12.50 31.31 13.08
N ASN A 210 11.49 32.17 13.22
CA ASN A 210 10.86 32.90 12.13
C ASN A 210 10.14 32.02 11.10
N ILE A 211 9.59 30.89 11.52
CA ILE A 211 8.70 30.06 10.70
C ILE A 211 7.35 30.76 10.62
N SER A 212 6.91 31.12 9.41
CA SER A 212 5.70 31.92 9.18
C SER A 212 4.51 31.10 8.67
N ASP A 213 4.74 29.92 8.08
CA ASP A 213 3.66 29.07 7.55
C ASP A 213 2.83 28.47 8.69
N PRO A 214 1.52 28.79 8.77
CA PRO A 214 0.64 28.32 9.82
C PRO A 214 0.51 26.80 9.92
N SER A 215 0.76 26.06 8.84
CA SER A 215 0.65 24.60 8.81
C SER A 215 1.62 23.90 9.76
N TYR A 216 2.80 24.49 10.04
CA TYR A 216 3.78 23.94 11.00
C TYR A 216 3.39 24.15 12.47
N PHE A 217 2.43 25.02 12.74
CA PHE A 217 1.86 25.22 14.07
C PHE A 217 0.61 24.37 14.27
N ALA A 218 -0.20 24.20 13.22
CA ALA A 218 -1.38 23.34 13.23
C ALA A 218 -1.01 21.87 13.44
N ASP A 219 0.04 21.41 12.73
CA ASP A 219 0.63 20.08 12.87
C ASP A 219 2.09 20.19 13.36
N PRO A 220 2.34 20.02 14.64
CA PRO A 220 3.69 20.08 15.21
C PRO A 220 4.66 19.04 14.62
N THR A 221 4.14 17.89 14.14
CA THR A 221 4.96 16.81 13.56
C THR A 221 5.37 17.09 12.13
N LYS A 222 4.73 18.05 11.46
CA LYS A 222 5.07 18.42 10.09
C LYS A 222 6.53 18.89 10.03
N ARG A 223 7.33 18.20 9.22
CA ARG A 223 8.76 18.47 9.08
C ARG A 223 9.02 19.80 8.38
N ILE A 224 9.81 20.67 9.02
CA ILE A 224 10.28 21.90 8.41
C ILE A 224 11.31 21.52 7.32
N PRO A 225 11.18 22.03 6.07
CA PRO A 225 12.14 21.73 5.02
C PRO A 225 13.54 22.24 5.37
N VAL A 226 14.56 21.43 5.10
CA VAL A 226 15.95 21.88 5.19
C VAL A 226 16.18 22.93 4.10
N SER A 227 16.40 24.18 4.48
CA SER A 227 16.78 25.25 3.56
C SER A 227 18.17 25.77 3.95
N ASN A 228 18.88 26.39 3.01
CA ASN A 228 20.19 27.01 3.28
C ASN A 228 20.13 28.14 4.33
N GLN A 229 18.95 28.44 4.87
CA GLN A 229 18.73 29.51 5.83
C GLN A 229 18.36 29.00 7.24
N PHE A 230 18.23 27.66 7.44
CA PHE A 230 17.76 27.09 8.71
C PHE A 230 18.70 25.97 9.18
N TRP A 231 19.45 26.20 10.26
CA TRP A 231 20.42 25.31 10.85
C TRP A 231 20.36 25.44 12.37
N PRO A 232 19.37 24.84 13.06
CA PRO A 232 19.24 25.00 14.50
C PRO A 232 20.39 24.28 15.21
N TYR A 233 21.09 25.05 16.04
CA TYR A 233 22.02 24.54 17.02
C TYR A 233 21.25 24.35 18.33
N MET A 234 21.07 23.12 18.74
CA MET A 234 20.14 22.75 19.82
C MET A 234 20.76 22.84 21.22
N ASP A 235 21.91 23.49 21.35
CA ASP A 235 22.39 23.92 22.67
C ASP A 235 21.55 25.12 23.16
N ILE A 236 20.73 24.87 24.19
CA ILE A 236 19.81 25.86 24.76
C ILE A 236 20.54 26.59 25.85
N SER A 237 20.96 27.81 25.59
CA SER A 237 21.68 28.64 26.54
C SER A 237 20.75 29.32 27.52
N ILE A 238 20.88 29.05 28.83
CA ILE A 238 20.03 29.56 29.90
C ILE A 238 20.77 30.60 30.73
N GLY A 239 20.17 31.76 30.88
CA GLY A 239 20.73 32.89 31.70
C GLY A 239 19.69 33.80 32.28
N LYS A 240 20.16 34.88 32.94
CA LYS A 240 19.29 35.95 33.47
C LYS A 240 18.87 36.93 32.38
N THR A 241 19.69 37.11 31.38
CA THR A 241 19.51 38.10 30.32
C THR A 241 19.50 37.43 28.94
N LYS A 242 19.06 38.16 27.92
CA LYS A 242 19.17 37.74 26.51
C LYS A 242 20.61 37.34 26.16
N CYS A 243 20.81 36.28 25.40
CA CYS A 243 22.13 35.84 25.00
C CYS A 243 22.80 36.79 24.00
N SER A 244 22.01 37.50 23.23
CA SER A 244 22.48 38.47 22.23
C SER A 244 21.52 39.62 22.07
N SER A 245 22.03 40.80 21.86
CA SER A 245 21.26 42.00 21.50
C SER A 245 20.57 41.86 20.13
N THR A 246 20.97 40.92 19.32
CA THR A 246 20.37 40.65 18.01
C THR A 246 19.08 39.85 18.04
N ILE A 247 18.66 39.34 19.25
CA ILE A 247 17.34 38.73 19.43
C ILE A 247 16.29 39.82 19.32
N THR A 248 15.58 39.85 18.21
CA THR A 248 14.53 40.85 17.96
C THR A 248 13.26 40.53 18.77
N PRO A 249 12.37 41.49 18.96
CA PRO A 249 11.09 41.26 19.61
C PRO A 249 10.26 40.14 18.94
N GLU A 250 10.26 40.07 17.61
CA GLU A 250 9.51 39.09 16.86
C GLU A 250 10.03 37.67 17.09
N ARG A 251 11.30 37.51 17.43
CA ARG A 251 11.95 36.25 17.81
C ARG A 251 11.90 35.94 19.31
N THR A 252 11.29 36.80 20.10
CA THR A 252 11.15 36.62 21.54
C THR A 252 9.77 36.09 21.86
N VAL A 253 9.67 34.98 22.57
CA VAL A 253 8.40 34.34 22.92
C VAL A 253 8.39 33.97 24.40
N LYS A 254 7.32 34.29 25.12
CA LYS A 254 7.10 33.85 26.50
C LYS A 254 6.79 32.34 26.46
N ILE A 255 7.50 31.58 27.31
CA ILE A 255 7.33 30.12 27.45
C ILE A 255 7.00 29.69 28.87
N SER A 256 6.65 30.61 29.76
CA SER A 256 6.08 30.28 31.08
C SER A 256 4.57 30.33 31.05
N THR A 257 3.93 29.51 31.88
CA THR A 257 2.46 29.49 32.06
C THR A 257 1.94 30.76 32.69
N ALA A 258 0.63 30.98 32.69
CA ALA A 258 0.01 32.15 33.30
C ALA A 258 0.12 32.15 34.82
N ASP A 259 0.16 30.98 35.45
CA ASP A 259 0.30 30.76 36.89
C ASP A 259 1.75 30.59 37.37
N SER A 260 2.71 30.88 36.50
CA SER A 260 4.14 30.85 36.82
C SER A 260 4.53 32.08 37.68
N ASP A 261 5.25 31.84 38.76
CA ASP A 261 5.74 32.93 39.63
C ASP A 261 6.71 33.84 38.89
N THR A 262 7.42 33.33 37.94
CA THR A 262 8.47 34.03 37.17
C THR A 262 8.31 33.79 35.66
N ILE A 263 8.53 34.86 34.89
CA ILE A 263 8.44 34.75 33.43
C ILE A 263 9.71 34.11 32.88
N VAL A 264 9.52 33.23 31.90
CA VAL A 264 10.58 32.63 31.09
C VAL A 264 10.37 33.00 29.62
N TYR A 265 11.41 33.48 29.02
CA TYR A 265 11.42 33.82 27.59
C TYR A 265 12.33 32.87 26.83
N LEU A 266 11.91 32.59 25.61
CA LEU A 266 12.70 31.89 24.59
C LEU A 266 12.94 32.85 23.43
N GLY A 267 14.13 32.83 22.89
CA GLY A 267 14.46 33.55 21.66
C GLY A 267 15.57 32.87 20.90
N THR A 268 15.65 33.18 19.62
CA THR A 268 16.71 32.67 18.75
C THR A 268 17.50 33.80 18.13
N TYR A 269 18.80 33.60 17.97
CA TYR A 269 19.69 34.50 17.28
C TYR A 269 20.64 33.74 16.38
N ARG A 270 21.14 34.40 15.36
CA ARG A 270 22.06 33.81 14.40
C ARG A 270 23.41 34.51 14.45
N ASP A 271 24.46 33.73 14.68
CA ASP A 271 25.81 34.14 14.32
C ASP A 271 26.31 33.33 13.13
N SER A 272 26.83 32.13 13.33
CA SER A 272 27.08 31.13 12.28
C SER A 272 25.95 30.11 12.13
N TRP A 273 25.20 29.91 13.21
CA TRP A 273 24.08 28.93 13.35
C TRP A 273 22.92 29.59 14.09
N ASP A 274 21.70 29.06 13.93
CA ASP A 274 20.56 29.49 14.73
C ASP A 274 20.66 28.91 16.14
N LYS A 275 20.98 29.76 17.12
CA LYS A 275 21.14 29.38 18.54
C LYS A 275 19.89 29.71 19.35
N ILE A 276 19.59 28.85 20.33
CA ILE A 276 18.43 29.01 21.21
C ILE A 276 18.88 29.61 22.55
N CYS A 277 18.12 30.59 23.00
CA CYS A 277 18.36 31.29 24.25
C CYS A 277 17.10 31.26 25.12
N ILE A 278 17.25 30.88 26.37
CA ILE A 278 16.24 31.02 27.40
C ILE A 278 16.77 32.01 28.44
N TRP A 279 15.93 32.97 28.86
CA TRP A 279 16.31 33.86 29.97
C TRP A 279 15.14 34.04 30.91
N THR A 280 15.50 34.13 32.23
CA THR A 280 14.56 34.23 33.31
C THR A 280 15.28 34.64 34.59
N ASN A 281 14.57 35.25 35.52
CA ASN A 281 15.07 35.47 36.86
C ASN A 281 14.77 34.31 37.82
N ALA A 282 14.02 33.31 37.40
CA ALA A 282 13.72 32.15 38.22
C ALA A 282 14.99 31.42 38.70
N THR A 283 15.00 30.99 39.93
CA THR A 283 16.03 30.15 40.50
C THR A 283 15.80 28.67 40.21
N GLU A 284 14.56 28.32 39.85
CA GLU A 284 14.13 26.99 39.46
C GLU A 284 13.20 27.02 38.25
N ILE A 285 13.40 26.15 37.28
CA ILE A 285 12.55 26.00 36.11
C ILE A 285 11.89 24.61 36.15
N ASN A 286 10.61 24.57 36.37
CA ASN A 286 9.78 23.40 36.40
C ASN A 286 9.27 23.13 34.99
N PHE A 287 9.68 22.02 34.38
CA PHE A 287 9.11 21.59 33.12
C PHE A 287 7.68 21.09 33.31
N ASN A 288 6.86 21.27 32.29
CA ASN A 288 5.47 20.84 32.32
C ASN A 288 5.41 19.29 32.43
N GLU A 289 4.37 18.77 33.07
CA GLU A 289 4.15 17.34 33.09
C GLU A 289 3.90 16.74 31.67
N ASP A 290 3.50 17.60 30.72
CA ASP A 290 3.32 17.27 29.31
C ASP A 290 4.39 17.97 28.45
N LEU A 291 5.39 17.20 28.00
CA LEU A 291 6.41 17.62 27.02
C LEU A 291 6.14 17.08 25.61
N SER A 292 4.90 16.64 25.34
CA SER A 292 4.57 16.12 24.02
C SER A 292 4.89 17.13 22.90
N TYR A 293 5.41 16.63 21.79
CA TYR A 293 5.81 17.43 20.62
C TYR A 293 6.97 18.42 20.81
N MET A 294 7.62 18.49 21.95
CA MET A 294 8.53 19.61 22.32
C MET A 294 9.58 19.90 21.22
N PHE A 295 10.14 18.89 20.58
CA PHE A 295 11.12 19.01 19.49
C PHE A 295 10.64 18.41 18.17
N ALA A 296 9.35 18.12 18.03
CA ALA A 296 8.79 17.48 16.85
C ALA A 296 8.90 18.35 15.58
N GLY A 297 9.09 17.70 14.44
CA GLY A 297 9.08 18.34 13.12
C GLY A 297 10.30 19.24 12.83
N LEU A 298 11.32 19.24 13.68
CA LEU A 298 12.54 19.98 13.44
C LEU A 298 13.46 19.25 12.46
N SER A 299 14.13 19.99 11.57
CA SER A 299 15.07 19.42 10.60
C SER A 299 16.36 20.24 10.51
N GLY A 300 17.41 19.61 9.99
CA GLY A 300 18.70 20.27 9.83
C GLY A 300 19.45 20.51 11.14
N ILE A 301 19.11 19.76 12.21
CA ILE A 301 19.74 19.89 13.53
C ILE A 301 21.21 19.53 13.42
N SER A 302 22.08 20.42 13.90
CA SER A 302 23.53 20.30 13.79
C SER A 302 24.26 19.95 15.10
N SER A 303 23.54 19.95 16.23
CA SER A 303 24.11 19.64 17.55
C SER A 303 23.10 18.89 18.42
N ASP A 304 23.61 18.29 19.49
CA ASP A 304 22.80 17.64 20.53
C ASP A 304 21.84 18.62 21.21
N VAL A 305 20.70 18.10 21.72
CA VAL A 305 19.84 18.86 22.61
C VAL A 305 20.49 18.91 23.99
N THR A 306 21.15 20.02 24.26
CA THR A 306 21.85 20.27 25.53
C THR A 306 21.38 21.57 26.17
N PHE A 307 21.66 21.70 27.46
CA PHE A 307 21.46 22.97 28.19
C PHE A 307 22.82 23.51 28.63
N SER A 308 23.16 24.69 28.20
CA SER A 308 24.31 25.46 28.71
C SER A 308 23.85 26.59 29.65
N PHE A 309 24.68 26.88 30.63
CA PHE A 309 24.28 27.80 31.71
C PHE A 309 25.20 29.01 31.78
N ARG A 310 24.58 30.20 31.86
CA ARG A 310 25.25 31.50 32.00
C ARG A 310 24.90 32.16 33.35
N ASP A 311 25.60 33.23 33.68
CA ASP A 311 25.31 34.08 34.81
C ASP A 311 25.30 33.33 36.17
N GLY A 312 26.20 32.30 36.30
CA GLY A 312 26.32 31.49 37.52
C GLY A 312 25.20 30.48 37.76
N ARG A 313 24.34 30.26 36.78
CA ARG A 313 23.29 29.22 36.81
C ARG A 313 23.86 27.82 36.68
N GLN A 314 23.10 26.82 37.13
CA GLN A 314 23.51 25.42 37.15
C GLN A 314 22.38 24.51 36.69
N GLU A 315 22.75 23.30 36.28
CA GLU A 315 21.84 22.29 35.81
C GLU A 315 20.76 21.91 36.83
N SER A 316 21.09 22.01 38.14
CA SER A 316 20.18 21.70 39.24
C SER A 316 18.91 22.58 39.28
N MET A 317 18.91 23.71 38.56
CA MET A 317 17.73 24.55 38.42
C MET A 317 16.62 23.91 37.57
N LEU A 318 16.94 22.93 36.69
CA LEU A 318 15.97 22.29 35.81
C LEU A 318 15.29 21.15 36.56
N LYS A 319 13.95 21.16 36.60
CA LYS A 319 13.13 20.13 37.25
C LYS A 319 12.24 19.42 36.23
N PHE A 320 12.47 18.13 36.08
CA PHE A 320 11.70 17.24 35.22
C PHE A 320 10.92 16.17 36.01
N ASP A 321 10.99 16.20 37.32
CA ASP A 321 10.46 15.20 38.25
C ASP A 321 8.95 14.95 38.13
N LYS A 322 8.21 15.83 37.46
CA LYS A 322 6.76 15.76 37.26
C LYS A 322 6.38 15.35 35.81
N VAL A 323 7.36 15.14 34.93
CA VAL A 323 7.08 14.83 33.54
C VAL A 323 6.48 13.42 33.42
N LYS A 324 5.29 13.35 32.82
CA LYS A 324 4.53 12.10 32.57
C LYS A 324 4.36 11.79 31.10
N ASN A 325 4.25 12.82 30.26
CA ASN A 325 3.95 12.69 28.85
C ASN A 325 5.08 13.26 27.99
N VAL A 326 5.69 12.40 27.15
CA VAL A 326 6.68 12.76 26.15
C VAL A 326 6.30 12.23 24.77
N ALA A 327 5.00 12.04 24.53
CA ALA A 327 4.50 11.60 23.22
C ALA A 327 4.96 12.56 22.12
N HIS A 328 5.37 11.99 20.99
CA HIS A 328 5.87 12.76 19.85
C HIS A 328 7.07 13.67 20.14
N LEU A 329 7.84 13.45 21.21
CA LEU A 329 8.89 14.36 21.67
C LEU A 329 9.86 14.76 20.56
N PHE A 330 10.36 13.80 19.78
CA PHE A 330 11.26 13.98 18.64
C PHE A 330 10.64 13.52 17.30
N HIS A 331 9.33 13.35 17.23
CA HIS A 331 8.64 12.85 16.05
C HIS A 331 9.01 13.67 14.81
N ASN A 332 9.37 13.02 13.72
CA ASN A 332 9.80 13.66 12.47
C ASN A 332 11.03 14.60 12.62
N THR A 333 11.81 14.44 13.67
CA THR A 333 13.03 15.23 13.88
C THR A 333 14.18 14.65 13.04
N MET A 334 14.94 15.52 12.34
CA MET A 334 15.99 15.09 11.44
C MET A 334 17.30 15.84 11.69
N ALA A 335 18.36 15.10 12.00
CA ALA A 335 19.72 15.59 11.99
C ALA A 335 20.16 16.05 10.59
N TYR A 336 21.10 16.97 10.53
CA TYR A 336 21.81 17.30 9.30
C TYR A 336 22.67 16.11 8.85
N THR A 337 22.87 15.95 7.55
CA THR A 337 23.74 14.90 6.99
C THR A 337 25.14 15.01 7.59
N ASN A 338 25.62 13.92 8.20
CA ASN A 338 26.89 13.83 8.95
C ASN A 338 26.93 14.59 10.30
N SER A 339 25.77 15.00 10.83
CA SER A 339 25.68 15.54 12.19
C SER A 339 25.78 14.40 13.22
N THR A 340 26.43 14.66 14.34
CA THR A 340 26.50 13.78 15.51
C THR A 340 25.30 13.99 16.46
N PHE A 341 24.20 14.57 15.99
CA PHE A 341 23.03 14.87 16.82
C PHE A 341 22.58 13.65 17.62
N ASN A 342 22.57 13.81 18.94
CA ASN A 342 22.28 12.76 19.90
C ASN A 342 21.17 13.25 20.84
N THR A 343 20.16 12.42 21.08
CA THR A 343 19.08 12.74 22.03
C THR A 343 19.43 12.35 23.46
N ALA A 344 20.46 11.52 23.70
CA ALA A 344 20.85 11.04 25.02
C ALA A 344 21.10 12.18 26.02
N ASN A 345 21.71 13.27 25.56
CA ASN A 345 22.00 14.44 26.40
C ASN A 345 20.76 15.14 26.95
N PHE A 346 19.60 15.01 26.27
CA PHE A 346 18.31 15.50 26.80
C PHE A 346 17.63 14.41 27.64
N LEU A 347 17.63 13.15 27.16
CA LEU A 347 16.93 12.04 27.85
C LEU A 347 17.46 11.78 29.27
N LYS A 348 18.71 12.11 29.57
CA LYS A 348 19.28 12.01 30.93
C LYS A 348 18.45 12.77 31.99
N TYR A 349 17.77 13.86 31.60
CA TYR A 349 16.93 14.67 32.50
C TYR A 349 15.62 13.97 32.85
N LEU A 350 15.17 13.01 32.02
CA LEU A 350 13.94 12.27 32.22
C LEU A 350 14.11 11.00 33.05
N LYS A 351 15.35 10.62 33.39
CA LYS A 351 15.69 9.33 34.03
C LYS A 351 14.87 9.02 35.28
N ASP A 352 14.59 10.05 36.11
CA ASP A 352 13.86 9.90 37.36
C ASP A 352 12.42 10.44 37.27
N SER A 353 11.99 10.81 36.06
CA SER A 353 10.62 11.27 35.79
C SER A 353 9.64 10.11 35.77
N PRO A 354 8.38 10.29 36.22
CA PRO A 354 7.35 9.28 36.18
C PRO A 354 6.69 9.20 34.80
N VAL A 355 7.48 8.99 33.74
CA VAL A 355 6.98 8.98 32.36
C VAL A 355 6.05 7.79 32.14
N GLU A 356 4.83 8.08 31.71
CA GLU A 356 3.78 7.10 31.39
C GLU A 356 3.49 7.02 29.90
N ASN A 357 3.72 8.09 29.13
CA ASN A 357 3.38 8.16 27.71
C ASN A 357 4.61 8.53 26.86
N ILE A 358 4.98 7.60 25.97
CA ILE A 358 6.03 7.76 24.97
C ILE A 358 5.52 7.49 23.56
N GLU A 359 4.20 7.57 23.33
CA GLU A 359 3.61 7.33 21.99
C GLU A 359 4.33 8.17 20.94
N SER A 360 4.79 7.50 19.85
CA SER A 360 5.47 8.17 18.72
C SER A 360 6.68 9.05 19.12
N ALA A 361 7.27 8.87 20.31
CA ALA A 361 8.30 9.79 20.84
C ALA A 361 9.50 9.93 19.90
N PHE A 362 9.88 8.85 19.20
CA PHE A 362 10.98 8.80 18.23
C PHE A 362 10.51 8.38 16.84
N GLU A 363 9.23 8.47 16.54
CA GLU A 363 8.69 8.08 15.24
C GLU A 363 9.34 8.92 14.14
N ASN A 364 9.92 8.23 13.11
CA ASN A 364 10.59 8.86 11.98
C ASN A 364 11.70 9.87 12.41
N THR A 365 12.35 9.59 13.55
CA THR A 365 13.45 10.41 14.08
C THR A 365 14.78 9.95 13.52
N ARG A 366 15.52 10.83 12.87
CA ARG A 366 16.86 10.56 12.33
C ARG A 366 17.92 11.24 13.18
N VAL A 367 18.57 10.46 14.02
CA VAL A 367 19.61 10.91 14.97
C VAL A 367 20.81 9.94 14.93
N ALA A 368 21.97 10.38 15.40
CA ALA A 368 23.13 9.51 15.51
C ALA A 368 22.99 8.49 16.66
N GLU A 369 22.32 8.88 17.74
CA GLU A 369 22.09 8.02 18.90
C GLU A 369 20.83 8.47 19.64
N ILE A 370 19.97 7.49 20.05
CA ILE A 370 18.84 7.78 20.93
C ILE A 370 19.30 7.87 22.40
N GLY A 371 20.20 6.98 22.82
CA GLY A 371 20.72 6.94 24.18
C GLY A 371 19.92 6.08 25.13
N ASP A 372 20.08 6.32 26.44
CA ASP A 372 19.42 5.56 27.51
C ASP A 372 17.90 5.82 27.54
N VAL A 373 17.12 4.77 27.32
CA VAL A 373 15.65 4.81 27.34
C VAL A 373 15.06 4.32 28.65
N SER A 374 15.86 4.20 29.69
CA SER A 374 15.44 3.75 31.04
C SER A 374 14.37 4.66 31.70
N PHE A 375 14.26 5.91 31.25
CA PHE A 375 13.21 6.82 31.67
C PHE A 375 11.81 6.29 31.39
N ALA A 376 11.65 5.47 30.35
CA ALA A 376 10.38 4.90 29.92
C ALA A 376 10.07 3.51 30.52
N LYS A 377 10.82 3.10 31.54
CA LYS A 377 10.74 1.76 32.16
C LYS A 377 9.36 1.35 32.65
N ASN A 378 8.47 2.29 32.92
CA ASN A 378 7.11 2.06 33.39
C ASN A 378 6.04 2.68 32.46
N ALA A 379 6.39 2.94 31.19
CA ALA A 379 5.46 3.55 30.24
C ALA A 379 4.23 2.65 30.01
N LYS A 380 3.09 3.32 29.84
CA LYS A 380 1.77 2.68 29.57
C LYS A 380 1.36 2.82 28.11
N HIS A 381 1.71 3.95 27.50
CA HIS A 381 1.39 4.28 26.10
C HIS A 381 2.67 4.30 25.28
N LEU A 382 2.85 3.30 24.41
CA LEU A 382 4.06 3.07 23.64
C LEU A 382 3.83 3.01 22.13
N ALA A 383 2.58 3.08 21.66
CA ALA A 383 2.27 2.92 20.25
C ALA A 383 3.22 3.77 19.37
N ARG A 384 3.84 3.16 18.36
CA ARG A 384 4.75 3.82 17.41
C ARG A 384 6.00 4.49 18.02
N ALA A 385 6.36 4.19 19.26
CA ALA A 385 7.42 4.92 19.97
C ALA A 385 8.74 5.02 19.19
N PHE A 386 9.16 3.96 18.48
CA PHE A 386 10.37 3.88 17.66
C PHE A 386 10.08 3.52 16.20
N LYS A 387 8.87 3.79 15.75
CA LYS A 387 8.47 3.50 14.37
C LYS A 387 9.29 4.35 13.39
N ASP A 388 9.67 3.73 12.25
CA ASP A 388 10.41 4.40 11.17
C ASP A 388 11.74 5.04 11.60
N THR A 389 12.35 4.57 12.71
CA THR A 389 13.68 5.03 13.10
C THR A 389 14.73 4.53 12.11
N PRO A 390 15.47 5.42 11.41
CA PRO A 390 16.49 5.04 10.45
C PRO A 390 17.77 4.52 11.11
N ASP A 391 18.78 4.16 10.32
CA ASP A 391 20.07 3.57 10.81
C ASP A 391 20.69 4.41 11.92
N ILE A 392 20.60 3.88 13.13
CA ILE A 392 21.28 4.39 14.32
C ILE A 392 22.72 3.83 14.38
N ASP A 393 23.00 2.76 13.60
CA ASP A 393 24.26 2.00 13.65
C ASP A 393 25.47 2.71 13.04
N ILE A 394 25.34 3.95 12.55
CA ILE A 394 26.46 4.60 11.87
C ILE A 394 27.51 5.15 12.87
N ILE A 395 27.13 5.51 14.10
CA ILE A 395 28.06 6.14 15.07
C ILE A 395 27.77 5.77 16.55
N GLY A 396 26.64 5.11 16.89
CA GLY A 396 26.19 4.93 18.28
C GLY A 396 25.77 3.52 18.66
N THR A 397 25.61 3.28 19.96
CA THR A 397 25.09 2.03 20.51
C THR A 397 23.57 1.99 20.37
N SER A 398 23.02 0.79 20.06
CA SER A 398 21.56 0.57 20.13
C SER A 398 21.02 0.95 21.50
N PRO A 399 19.81 1.54 21.58
CA PRO A 399 19.18 1.86 22.87
C PRO A 399 19.11 0.61 23.76
N ASP A 400 19.41 0.77 25.03
CA ASP A 400 19.32 -0.33 26.00
C ASP A 400 17.89 -0.41 26.58
N PHE A 401 17.18 -1.47 26.19
CA PHE A 401 15.83 -1.77 26.67
C PHE A 401 15.80 -2.72 27.88
N SER A 402 16.94 -3.22 28.35
CA SER A 402 17.03 -4.25 29.41
C SER A 402 16.45 -3.79 30.77
N SER A 403 16.40 -2.47 30.99
CA SER A 403 15.79 -1.88 32.18
C SER A 403 14.26 -1.80 32.14
N TRP A 404 13.64 -2.01 30.97
CA TRP A 404 12.20 -1.88 30.80
C TRP A 404 11.45 -2.97 31.57
N LYS A 405 10.42 -2.56 32.33
CA LYS A 405 9.50 -3.41 33.07
C LYS A 405 8.08 -3.04 32.72
N ILE A 406 7.79 -3.14 31.44
CA ILE A 406 6.52 -2.68 30.84
C ILE A 406 5.44 -3.72 31.14
N SER A 407 4.86 -3.67 32.33
CA SER A 407 3.74 -4.54 32.70
C SER A 407 2.37 -3.88 32.53
N ASP A 408 2.34 -2.55 32.47
CA ASP A 408 1.12 -1.75 32.45
C ASP A 408 0.81 -1.18 31.04
N ALA A 409 1.65 -1.46 30.05
CA ALA A 409 1.41 -1.06 28.67
C ALA A 409 0.16 -1.75 28.11
N GLU A 410 -0.74 -0.96 27.51
CA GLU A 410 -1.98 -1.44 26.91
C GLU A 410 -1.89 -1.57 25.39
N ASP A 411 -1.23 -0.63 24.71
CA ASP A 411 -1.06 -0.56 23.27
C ASP A 411 0.41 -0.60 22.86
N LEU A 412 0.78 -1.65 22.16
CA LEU A 412 2.13 -1.88 21.61
C LEU A 412 2.14 -1.82 20.07
N THR A 413 1.11 -1.22 19.47
CA THR A 413 0.98 -1.11 18.02
C THR A 413 2.19 -0.43 17.41
N SER A 414 2.85 -1.11 16.47
CA SER A 414 3.93 -0.53 15.65
C SER A 414 5.12 0.04 16.44
N VAL A 415 5.37 -0.38 17.68
CA VAL A 415 6.43 0.21 18.55
C VAL A 415 7.76 0.28 17.82
N PHE A 416 8.16 -0.78 17.11
CA PHE A 416 9.42 -0.89 16.38
C PHE A 416 9.21 -1.11 14.87
N GLU A 417 8.05 -0.75 14.33
CA GLU A 417 7.74 -0.93 12.89
C GLU A 417 8.75 -0.14 12.04
N ASN A 418 9.33 -0.79 11.01
CA ASN A 418 10.35 -0.23 10.12
C ASN A 418 11.61 0.32 10.84
N SER A 419 11.77 0.03 12.13
CA SER A 419 12.94 0.47 12.91
C SER A 419 14.19 -0.27 12.44
N LYS A 420 15.32 0.43 12.43
CA LYS A 420 16.62 -0.16 12.13
C LYS A 420 17.45 -0.47 13.40
N ILE A 421 16.83 -0.46 14.56
CA ILE A 421 17.44 -0.89 15.81
C ILE A 421 17.77 -2.39 15.70
N SER A 422 19.04 -2.76 15.87
CA SER A 422 19.52 -4.13 15.65
C SER A 422 19.32 -5.05 16.86
N THR A 423 19.35 -4.51 18.08
CA THR A 423 19.23 -5.27 19.33
C THR A 423 18.13 -4.71 20.20
N ILE A 424 17.17 -5.57 20.55
CA ILE A 424 16.04 -5.22 21.43
C ILE A 424 15.97 -6.27 22.56
N ASP A 425 16.28 -5.87 23.78
CA ASP A 425 16.21 -6.72 24.97
C ASP A 425 15.00 -6.32 25.84
N LEU A 426 13.92 -7.07 25.73
CA LEU A 426 12.68 -6.91 26.51
C LEU A 426 12.49 -8.04 27.52
N SER A 427 13.58 -8.75 27.88
CA SER A 427 13.56 -9.92 28.77
C SER A 427 12.96 -9.65 30.17
N ASN A 428 12.92 -8.39 30.59
CA ASN A 428 12.30 -7.99 31.87
C ASN A 428 10.83 -7.49 31.76
N SER A 429 10.27 -7.43 30.55
CA SER A 429 8.90 -6.96 30.29
C SER A 429 7.95 -8.13 30.15
N ASP A 430 6.83 -8.13 30.86
CA ASP A 430 5.88 -9.24 30.85
C ASP A 430 4.61 -8.99 29.99
N PHE A 431 4.38 -7.74 29.57
CA PHE A 431 3.25 -7.30 28.70
C PHE A 431 1.85 -7.83 29.06
N LYS A 432 1.65 -8.21 30.31
CA LYS A 432 0.38 -8.88 30.77
C LYS A 432 -0.88 -8.03 30.58
N ASN A 433 -0.75 -6.70 30.44
CA ASN A 433 -1.86 -5.79 30.22
C ASN A 433 -2.01 -5.34 28.75
N ALA A 434 -1.06 -5.70 27.89
CA ALA A 434 -1.13 -5.35 26.47
C ALA A 434 -2.36 -5.99 25.82
N THR A 435 -3.12 -5.19 25.10
CA THR A 435 -4.32 -5.60 24.35
C THR A 435 -4.08 -5.67 22.85
N ASN A 436 -3.06 -4.97 22.35
CA ASN A 436 -2.74 -4.85 20.93
C ASN A 436 -1.22 -4.86 20.70
N THR A 437 -0.75 -5.77 19.83
CA THR A 437 0.65 -5.89 19.40
C THR A 437 0.79 -5.84 17.88
N THR A 438 -0.24 -5.33 17.18
CA THR A 438 -0.25 -5.20 15.72
C THR A 438 1.01 -4.49 15.21
N ASN A 439 1.71 -5.10 14.25
CA ASN A 439 2.91 -4.55 13.62
C ASN A 439 4.09 -4.26 14.58
N MET A 440 4.12 -4.79 15.81
CA MET A 440 5.08 -4.37 16.84
C MET A 440 6.53 -4.34 16.35
N PHE A 441 6.98 -5.33 15.58
CA PHE A 441 8.32 -5.43 14.98
C PHE A 441 8.31 -5.47 13.45
N LYS A 442 7.19 -5.13 12.82
CA LYS A 442 7.03 -5.26 11.36
C LYS A 442 8.13 -4.52 10.61
N ASN A 443 8.77 -5.21 9.63
CA ASN A 443 9.86 -4.70 8.79
C ASN A 443 11.07 -4.16 9.58
N SER A 444 11.17 -4.42 10.89
CA SER A 444 12.31 -3.97 11.67
C SER A 444 13.60 -4.70 11.25
N LYS A 445 14.74 -4.07 11.48
CA LYS A 445 16.08 -4.65 11.25
C LYS A 445 16.64 -5.34 12.50
N VAL A 446 15.79 -5.64 13.47
CA VAL A 446 16.21 -6.37 14.66
C VAL A 446 16.85 -7.70 14.26
N SER A 447 18.06 -7.92 14.74
CA SER A 447 18.81 -9.17 14.57
C SER A 447 18.87 -10.00 15.87
N THR A 448 18.78 -9.31 17.01
CA THR A 448 18.73 -9.93 18.34
C THR A 448 17.51 -9.42 19.11
N LEU A 449 16.58 -10.32 19.42
CA LEU A 449 15.36 -10.04 20.17
C LEU A 449 15.25 -10.99 21.36
N LYS A 450 15.08 -10.44 22.56
CA LYS A 450 14.82 -11.22 23.77
C LYS A 450 13.45 -10.89 24.34
N LEU A 451 12.63 -11.92 24.53
CA LEU A 451 11.27 -11.87 25.05
C LEU A 451 11.02 -12.87 26.19
N ASP A 452 12.05 -13.25 26.98
CA ASP A 452 12.04 -14.39 27.91
C ASP A 452 10.89 -14.40 28.94
N LYS A 453 10.32 -13.23 29.27
CA LYS A 453 9.20 -13.11 30.21
C LYS A 453 7.91 -12.61 29.60
N ALA A 454 7.91 -12.40 28.28
CA ALA A 454 6.78 -11.83 27.60
C ALA A 454 5.52 -12.71 27.74
N LYS A 455 4.44 -12.10 28.22
CA LYS A 455 3.12 -12.74 28.31
C LYS A 455 2.11 -11.83 27.64
N PHE A 456 1.48 -12.31 26.60
CA PHE A 456 0.50 -11.55 25.83
C PHE A 456 -0.95 -12.03 26.13
N GLU A 457 -1.24 -12.28 27.42
CA GLU A 457 -2.50 -12.92 27.84
C GLU A 457 -3.76 -12.17 27.43
N LYS A 458 -3.71 -10.82 27.42
CA LYS A 458 -4.84 -9.96 27.07
C LYS A 458 -4.79 -9.42 25.63
N VAL A 459 -3.74 -9.76 24.87
CA VAL A 459 -3.64 -9.32 23.48
C VAL A 459 -4.79 -9.94 22.69
N THR A 460 -5.59 -9.09 22.04
CA THR A 460 -6.68 -9.52 21.15
C THR A 460 -6.24 -9.58 19.70
N ASP A 461 -5.29 -8.72 19.32
CA ASP A 461 -4.73 -8.62 17.97
C ASP A 461 -3.19 -8.63 17.98
N ALA A 462 -2.61 -9.69 17.40
CA ALA A 462 -1.17 -9.87 17.19
C ALA A 462 -0.79 -9.92 15.71
N SER A 463 -1.64 -9.32 14.85
CA SER A 463 -1.44 -9.34 13.41
C SER A 463 -0.13 -8.63 13.01
N SER A 464 0.59 -9.23 12.07
CA SER A 464 1.86 -8.73 11.52
C SER A 464 2.95 -8.46 12.57
N MET A 465 2.87 -9.03 13.77
CA MET A 465 3.77 -8.70 14.90
C MET A 465 5.24 -8.77 14.52
N PHE A 466 5.66 -9.77 13.74
CA PHE A 466 7.03 -9.98 13.27
C PHE A 466 7.16 -9.90 11.74
N ALA A 467 6.12 -9.47 11.03
CA ALA A 467 6.11 -9.47 9.57
C ALA A 467 7.29 -8.70 8.99
N GLY A 468 7.95 -9.27 7.98
CA GLY A 468 9.06 -8.61 7.27
C GLY A 468 10.36 -8.44 8.07
N THR A 469 10.52 -9.06 9.25
CA THR A 469 11.78 -9.03 10.00
C THR A 469 12.83 -9.92 9.31
N THR A 470 13.55 -9.34 8.34
CA THR A 470 14.49 -10.08 7.48
C THR A 470 15.86 -10.28 8.12
N SER A 471 16.19 -9.61 9.21
CA SER A 471 17.47 -9.72 9.92
C SER A 471 17.42 -10.65 11.13
N LEU A 472 16.24 -10.98 11.63
CA LEU A 472 16.03 -11.85 12.78
C LEU A 472 16.20 -13.31 12.35
N SER A 473 17.14 -14.03 12.96
CA SER A 473 17.43 -15.44 12.64
C SER A 473 16.62 -16.43 13.48
N SER A 474 16.22 -16.06 14.69
CA SER A 474 15.41 -16.90 15.57
C SER A 474 14.50 -16.05 16.45
N VAL A 475 13.35 -16.63 16.81
CA VAL A 475 12.44 -16.08 17.81
C VAL A 475 11.98 -17.21 18.73
N ASP A 476 12.11 -17.00 20.05
CA ASP A 476 11.65 -17.93 21.06
C ASP A 476 10.40 -17.38 21.76
N LEU A 477 9.28 -18.04 21.53
CA LEU A 477 7.98 -17.74 22.14
C LEU A 477 7.47 -18.90 23.02
N THR A 478 8.37 -19.78 23.50
CA THR A 478 8.00 -21.03 24.23
C THR A 478 7.18 -20.80 25.49
N HIS A 479 7.28 -19.64 26.11
CA HIS A 479 6.58 -19.31 27.34
C HIS A 479 5.53 -18.21 27.14
N THR A 480 5.25 -17.85 25.91
CA THR A 480 4.25 -16.84 25.60
C THR A 480 2.84 -17.40 25.59
N THR A 481 1.90 -16.67 26.13
CA THR A 481 0.48 -17.02 26.14
C THR A 481 -0.30 -15.96 25.36
N PHE A 482 -1.01 -16.40 24.31
CA PHE A 482 -1.92 -15.57 23.53
C PHE A 482 -3.38 -15.96 23.84
N ARG A 483 -3.74 -15.96 25.13
CA ARG A 483 -5.02 -16.51 25.60
C ARG A 483 -6.24 -15.80 24.99
N ASP A 484 -6.25 -14.48 24.98
CA ASP A 484 -7.39 -13.69 24.52
C ASP A 484 -7.27 -13.28 23.05
N THR A 485 -6.18 -13.70 22.37
CA THR A 485 -5.92 -13.36 20.97
C THR A 485 -6.91 -14.07 20.04
N THR A 486 -7.52 -13.32 19.13
CA THR A 486 -8.42 -13.82 18.09
C THR A 486 -7.84 -13.71 16.70
N ASN A 487 -6.84 -12.82 16.49
CA ASN A 487 -6.23 -12.49 15.20
C ASN A 487 -4.69 -12.58 15.26
N THR A 488 -4.10 -13.44 14.41
CA THR A 488 -2.66 -13.58 14.20
C THR A 488 -2.28 -13.48 12.72
N THR A 489 -3.14 -12.81 11.95
CA THR A 489 -2.94 -12.62 10.50
C THR A 489 -1.54 -12.07 10.22
N SER A 490 -0.82 -12.73 9.30
CA SER A 490 0.51 -12.27 8.86
C SER A 490 1.58 -12.19 9.96
N MET A 491 1.42 -12.88 11.09
CA MET A 491 2.30 -12.70 12.27
C MET A 491 3.78 -12.88 11.95
N PHE A 492 4.16 -13.82 11.07
CA PHE A 492 5.52 -14.09 10.61
C PHE A 492 5.68 -13.92 9.09
N GLU A 493 4.79 -13.18 8.44
CA GLU A 493 4.83 -12.97 6.99
C GLU A 493 6.15 -12.34 6.53
N GLY A 494 6.74 -12.89 5.48
CA GLY A 494 7.94 -12.31 4.85
C GLY A 494 9.20 -12.33 5.70
N THR A 495 9.22 -13.11 6.80
CA THR A 495 10.39 -13.22 7.68
C THR A 495 11.50 -14.08 7.05
N SER A 496 12.74 -13.85 7.52
CA SER A 496 13.89 -14.73 7.24
C SER A 496 14.27 -15.60 8.45
N ILE A 497 13.38 -15.74 9.42
CA ILE A 497 13.62 -16.50 10.66
C ILE A 497 13.77 -17.97 10.29
N SER A 498 14.91 -18.57 10.64
CA SER A 498 15.20 -20.00 10.41
C SER A 498 14.64 -20.91 11.50
N ASP A 499 14.50 -20.39 12.72
CA ASP A 499 13.98 -21.12 13.87
C ASP A 499 12.88 -20.31 14.58
N ILE A 500 11.65 -20.76 14.44
CA ILE A 500 10.47 -20.20 15.12
C ILE A 500 10.03 -21.19 16.19
N ASN A 501 10.47 -20.94 17.42
CA ASN A 501 10.14 -21.81 18.53
C ASN A 501 8.80 -21.41 19.20
N LEU A 502 7.74 -22.12 18.85
CA LEU A 502 6.39 -21.92 19.37
C LEU A 502 5.98 -23.01 20.40
N LYS A 503 6.91 -23.86 20.83
CA LYS A 503 6.62 -24.94 21.76
C LYS A 503 5.97 -24.40 23.04
N ASN A 504 4.80 -24.92 23.39
CA ASN A 504 3.97 -24.46 24.52
C ASN A 504 3.33 -23.05 24.37
N ALA A 505 3.48 -22.37 23.23
CA ALA A 505 2.66 -21.21 22.96
C ALA A 505 1.17 -21.61 22.80
N THR A 506 0.26 -20.78 23.27
CA THR A 506 -1.18 -21.06 23.23
C THR A 506 -1.92 -20.07 22.35
N PHE A 507 -2.72 -20.61 21.40
CA PHE A 507 -3.55 -19.84 20.47
C PHE A 507 -5.00 -20.34 20.46
N GLU A 508 -5.53 -20.70 21.62
CA GLU A 508 -6.80 -21.43 21.73
C GLU A 508 -8.01 -20.66 21.21
N ASN A 509 -7.99 -19.33 21.28
CA ASN A 509 -9.08 -18.46 20.85
C ASN A 509 -8.84 -17.80 19.48
N VAL A 510 -7.69 -18.03 18.87
CA VAL A 510 -7.40 -17.44 17.55
C VAL A 510 -8.29 -18.07 16.50
N THR A 511 -9.01 -17.23 15.77
CA THR A 511 -9.88 -17.62 14.65
C THR A 511 -9.24 -17.35 13.30
N ASP A 512 -8.37 -16.34 13.19
CA ASP A 512 -7.71 -15.95 11.95
C ASP A 512 -6.19 -16.14 11.99
N PHE A 513 -5.72 -17.13 11.23
CA PHE A 513 -4.32 -17.47 11.01
C PHE A 513 -3.87 -17.17 9.57
N SER A 514 -4.65 -16.38 8.82
CA SER A 514 -4.33 -16.09 7.42
C SER A 514 -2.95 -15.44 7.29
N ASN A 515 -2.20 -15.83 6.27
CA ASN A 515 -0.85 -15.35 5.96
C ASN A 515 0.20 -15.55 7.08
N MET A 516 -0.07 -16.30 8.15
CA MET A 516 0.79 -16.35 9.35
C MET A 516 2.26 -16.65 9.03
N PHE A 517 2.54 -17.55 8.08
CA PHE A 517 3.87 -17.93 7.61
C PHE A 517 4.04 -17.67 6.10
N ASN A 518 3.26 -16.75 5.54
CA ASN A 518 3.35 -16.40 4.12
C ASN A 518 4.74 -15.84 3.81
N ASN A 519 5.34 -16.29 2.70
CA ASN A 519 6.63 -15.83 2.19
C ASN A 519 7.80 -15.92 3.21
N THR A 520 7.76 -16.91 4.11
CA THR A 520 8.89 -17.21 5.03
C THR A 520 10.06 -17.81 4.25
N LYS A 521 11.28 -17.20 4.34
CA LYS A 521 12.38 -17.52 3.41
C LYS A 521 13.40 -18.52 3.91
N ASN A 522 13.82 -18.47 5.16
CA ASN A 522 14.90 -19.30 5.68
C ASN A 522 14.41 -20.46 6.57
N THR A 523 13.14 -20.52 6.83
CA THR A 523 12.52 -21.55 7.66
C THR A 523 12.43 -22.86 6.87
N THR A 524 13.25 -23.85 7.21
CA THR A 524 13.23 -25.17 6.53
C THR A 524 12.16 -26.10 7.06
N ASN A 525 11.85 -26.01 8.34
CA ASN A 525 10.83 -26.82 9.01
C ASN A 525 9.96 -25.92 9.89
N ILE A 526 8.64 -26.07 9.76
CA ILE A 526 7.66 -25.42 10.62
C ILE A 526 6.95 -26.51 11.43
N ASP A 527 7.23 -26.55 12.74
CA ASP A 527 6.63 -27.54 13.64
C ASP A 527 5.56 -26.89 14.53
N LEU A 528 4.30 -27.09 14.18
CA LEU A 528 3.14 -26.64 14.93
C LEU A 528 2.45 -27.79 15.68
N SER A 529 3.10 -28.97 15.79
CA SER A 529 2.48 -30.19 16.36
C SER A 529 2.08 -30.05 17.81
N ALA A 530 2.75 -29.18 18.57
CA ALA A 530 2.47 -28.94 19.99
C ALA A 530 1.42 -27.83 20.23
N ILE A 531 0.93 -27.15 19.18
CA ILE A 531 0.08 -25.98 19.30
C ILE A 531 -1.40 -26.39 19.20
N LYS A 532 -2.25 -25.79 20.03
CA LYS A 532 -3.68 -25.97 19.99
C LYS A 532 -4.36 -24.89 19.16
N PHE A 533 -4.96 -25.30 18.06
CA PHE A 533 -5.70 -24.43 17.14
C PHE A 533 -7.22 -24.68 17.19
N THR A 534 -7.79 -24.79 18.36
CA THR A 534 -9.15 -25.28 18.57
C THR A 534 -10.26 -24.39 18.03
N SER A 535 -9.97 -23.09 17.83
CA SER A 535 -10.93 -22.09 17.33
C SER A 535 -10.63 -21.62 15.91
N ALA A 536 -9.64 -22.18 15.22
CA ALA A 536 -9.26 -21.76 13.88
C ALA A 536 -10.41 -21.86 12.88
N GLU A 537 -10.66 -20.77 12.14
CA GLU A 537 -11.68 -20.67 11.10
C GLU A 537 -11.05 -20.34 9.74
N ASN A 538 -10.09 -19.43 9.72
CA ASN A 538 -9.43 -18.94 8.50
C ASN A 538 -7.93 -19.30 8.51
N LEU A 539 -7.51 -20.13 7.57
CA LEU A 539 -6.13 -20.55 7.33
C LEU A 539 -5.66 -20.13 5.93
N SER A 540 -6.35 -19.17 5.28
CA SER A 540 -5.99 -18.74 3.92
C SER A 540 -4.57 -18.20 3.85
N ASN A 541 -3.83 -18.58 2.79
CA ASN A 541 -2.45 -18.18 2.55
C ASN A 541 -1.46 -18.53 3.70
N MET A 542 -1.83 -19.36 4.69
CA MET A 542 -1.04 -19.54 5.92
C MET A 542 0.43 -19.88 5.65
N PHE A 543 0.72 -20.67 4.62
CA PHE A 543 2.06 -21.07 4.18
C PHE A 543 2.34 -20.70 2.71
N LYS A 544 1.61 -19.73 2.19
CA LYS A 544 1.79 -19.29 0.82
C LYS A 544 3.22 -18.79 0.60
N ASP A 545 3.85 -19.18 -0.53
CA ASP A 545 5.22 -18.81 -0.89
C ASP A 545 6.28 -19.13 0.19
N SER A 546 5.96 -20.04 1.13
CA SER A 546 6.89 -20.48 2.18
C SER A 546 8.00 -21.37 1.61
N TYR A 547 9.23 -21.21 2.11
CA TYR A 547 10.38 -22.05 1.76
C TYR A 547 10.49 -23.31 2.62
N ALA A 548 9.50 -23.59 3.48
CA ALA A 548 9.49 -24.79 4.32
C ALA A 548 9.48 -26.07 3.48
N ARG A 549 10.35 -27.01 3.83
CA ARG A 549 10.40 -28.36 3.23
C ARG A 549 9.48 -29.36 3.92
N GLU A 550 9.32 -29.20 5.22
CA GLU A 550 8.41 -30.00 6.02
C GLU A 550 7.56 -29.07 6.91
N ILE A 551 6.26 -29.30 6.93
CA ILE A 551 5.31 -28.61 7.81
C ILE A 551 4.61 -29.70 8.62
N LYS A 552 4.71 -29.60 9.97
CA LYS A 552 4.00 -30.48 10.90
C LYS A 552 2.86 -29.70 11.52
N LEU A 553 1.65 -30.11 11.24
CA LEU A 553 0.45 -29.53 11.84
C LEU A 553 0.05 -30.29 13.10
N SER A 554 -0.63 -29.59 14.00
CA SER A 554 -1.17 -30.19 15.21
C SER A 554 -2.32 -31.16 14.88
N ASN A 555 -2.38 -32.29 15.56
CA ASN A 555 -3.55 -33.18 15.52
C ASN A 555 -4.79 -32.55 16.18
N GLN A 556 -4.66 -31.39 16.81
CA GLN A 556 -5.74 -30.58 17.37
C GLN A 556 -6.06 -29.35 16.52
N LEU A 557 -5.57 -29.34 15.26
CA LEU A 557 -5.88 -28.26 14.33
C LEU A 557 -7.36 -28.28 13.97
N GLY A 558 -8.10 -27.27 14.39
CA GLY A 558 -9.32 -26.81 13.79
C GLY A 558 -10.63 -27.27 14.45
N GLY A 559 -10.75 -28.37 15.07
CA GLY A 559 -12.11 -28.78 15.40
C GLY A 559 -13.08 -28.56 14.21
N SER A 560 -14.38 -28.51 14.43
CA SER A 560 -15.39 -28.34 13.36
C SER A 560 -15.55 -26.92 12.80
N ARG A 561 -14.55 -26.02 12.94
CA ARG A 561 -14.68 -24.58 12.62
C ARG A 561 -13.96 -24.13 11.36
N ILE A 562 -12.93 -24.84 10.88
CA ILE A 562 -12.19 -24.44 9.70
C ILE A 562 -13.12 -24.38 8.49
N THR A 563 -13.22 -23.19 7.88
CA THR A 563 -14.06 -22.93 6.70
C THR A 563 -13.24 -22.47 5.50
N ASN A 564 -12.10 -21.82 5.71
CA ASN A 564 -11.30 -21.20 4.65
C ASN A 564 -9.86 -21.76 4.61
N LEU A 565 -9.53 -22.43 3.50
CA LEU A 565 -8.23 -23.01 3.18
C LEU A 565 -7.66 -22.45 1.86
N GLU A 566 -8.22 -21.34 1.36
CA GLU A 566 -7.81 -20.73 0.10
C GLU A 566 -6.31 -20.44 0.10
N SER A 567 -5.61 -20.89 -0.94
CA SER A 567 -4.19 -20.61 -1.16
C SER A 567 -3.27 -21.04 0.00
N MET A 568 -3.70 -21.91 0.91
CA MET A 568 -2.98 -22.25 2.16
C MET A 568 -1.53 -22.64 1.91
N PHE A 569 -1.21 -23.33 0.81
CA PHE A 569 0.13 -23.77 0.40
C PHE A 569 0.48 -23.28 -1.01
N GLU A 570 -0.19 -22.23 -1.52
CA GLU A 570 0.11 -21.67 -2.84
C GLU A 570 1.55 -21.22 -2.90
N GLY A 571 2.29 -21.61 -3.97
CA GLY A 571 3.69 -21.20 -4.13
C GLY A 571 4.67 -21.80 -3.12
N ALA A 572 4.28 -22.77 -2.31
CA ALA A 572 5.20 -23.48 -1.41
C ALA A 572 6.11 -24.43 -2.22
N TYR A 573 6.98 -23.85 -3.05
CA TYR A 573 7.79 -24.56 -4.06
C TYR A 573 8.69 -25.67 -3.48
N TYR A 574 9.14 -25.52 -2.24
CA TYR A 574 10.08 -26.42 -1.58
C TYR A 574 9.42 -27.47 -0.69
N LEU A 575 8.09 -27.42 -0.50
CA LEU A 575 7.35 -28.33 0.36
C LEU A 575 7.42 -29.76 -0.17
N GLN A 576 8.08 -30.63 0.56
CA GLN A 576 8.28 -32.04 0.17
C GLN A 576 7.30 -32.96 0.87
N LYS A 577 6.93 -32.62 2.12
CA LYS A 577 6.12 -33.48 2.98
C LYS A 577 5.14 -32.66 3.80
N ILE A 578 3.90 -33.09 3.76
CA ILE A 578 2.83 -32.60 4.66
C ILE A 578 1.84 -33.75 4.93
N ASP A 579 1.38 -33.85 6.16
CA ASP A 579 0.31 -34.77 6.54
C ASP A 579 -0.87 -33.96 7.10
N LEU A 580 -1.98 -33.97 6.38
CA LEU A 580 -3.24 -33.36 6.76
C LEU A 580 -4.25 -34.40 7.29
N GLY A 581 -3.90 -35.69 7.30
CA GLY A 581 -4.84 -36.78 7.62
C GLY A 581 -5.48 -36.69 8.98
N SER A 582 -4.79 -36.08 9.96
CA SER A 582 -5.30 -35.86 11.33
C SER A 582 -6.07 -34.54 11.53
N MET A 583 -6.05 -33.65 10.53
CA MET A 583 -6.77 -32.37 10.61
C MET A 583 -8.27 -32.59 10.57
N THR A 584 -9.00 -31.92 11.47
CA THR A 584 -10.46 -31.91 11.47
C THR A 584 -10.95 -30.61 10.88
N THR A 585 -11.82 -30.69 9.87
CA THR A 585 -12.40 -29.50 9.22
C THR A 585 -13.90 -29.36 9.54
N GLY A 586 -14.37 -28.11 9.52
CA GLY A 586 -15.79 -27.80 9.46
C GLY A 586 -16.34 -27.95 8.04
N ARG A 587 -17.38 -27.18 7.72
CA ARG A 587 -17.88 -27.06 6.36
C ARG A 587 -16.98 -26.07 5.58
N VAL A 588 -16.01 -26.60 4.86
CA VAL A 588 -15.06 -25.80 4.08
C VAL A 588 -15.75 -25.18 2.87
N ASN A 589 -15.70 -23.87 2.73
CA ASN A 589 -16.29 -23.12 1.62
C ASN A 589 -15.26 -22.52 0.64
N ALA A 590 -13.97 -22.46 1.01
CA ALA A 590 -12.92 -21.89 0.19
C ALA A 590 -11.69 -22.81 0.16
N VAL A 591 -11.36 -23.31 -1.01
CA VAL A 591 -10.24 -24.24 -1.30
C VAL A 591 -9.46 -23.88 -2.55
N LYS A 592 -9.83 -22.79 -3.21
CA LYS A 592 -9.15 -22.28 -4.43
C LYS A 592 -7.64 -22.15 -4.20
N ASN A 593 -6.84 -22.54 -5.18
CA ASN A 593 -5.38 -22.47 -5.14
C ASN A 593 -4.69 -23.20 -3.97
N MET A 594 -5.37 -24.04 -3.19
CA MET A 594 -4.88 -24.55 -1.89
C MET A 594 -3.45 -25.09 -1.94
N PHE A 595 -3.05 -25.81 -3.00
CA PHE A 595 -1.71 -26.38 -3.22
C PHE A 595 -1.05 -25.88 -4.50
N LYS A 596 -1.57 -24.82 -5.12
CA LYS A 596 -1.08 -24.32 -6.40
C LYS A 596 0.41 -23.98 -6.32
N GLY A 597 1.21 -24.56 -7.22
CA GLY A 597 2.64 -24.32 -7.27
C GLY A 597 3.47 -25.00 -6.17
N ALA A 598 2.92 -25.92 -5.39
CA ALA A 598 3.69 -26.77 -4.47
C ALA A 598 4.44 -27.84 -5.27
N GLU A 599 5.43 -27.41 -6.06
CA GLU A 599 6.05 -28.21 -7.13
C GLU A 599 6.80 -29.44 -6.63
N THR A 600 7.40 -29.41 -5.44
CA THR A 600 8.19 -30.52 -4.88
C THR A 600 7.38 -31.49 -4.03
N LEU A 601 6.11 -31.19 -3.78
CA LEU A 601 5.22 -32.08 -3.00
C LEU A 601 5.02 -33.40 -3.74
N ASN A 602 5.37 -34.52 -3.08
CA ASN A 602 5.34 -35.85 -3.68
C ASN A 602 4.08 -36.63 -3.33
N ASN A 603 3.73 -36.69 -2.04
CA ASN A 603 2.56 -37.40 -1.53
C ASN A 603 1.76 -36.45 -0.65
N LEU A 604 0.45 -36.48 -0.80
CA LEU A 604 -0.49 -35.73 0.02
C LEU A 604 -1.55 -36.69 0.59
N THR A 605 -1.91 -36.50 1.86
CA THR A 605 -3.08 -37.17 2.46
C THR A 605 -4.07 -36.11 2.89
N LEU A 606 -5.26 -36.10 2.31
CA LEU A 606 -6.34 -35.18 2.68
C LEU A 606 -6.96 -35.60 4.03
N PRO A 607 -7.55 -34.66 4.79
CA PRO A 607 -8.23 -34.99 6.04
C PRO A 607 -9.35 -36.02 5.87
N GLN A 608 -9.48 -36.94 6.82
CA GLN A 608 -10.59 -37.92 6.82
C GLN A 608 -11.96 -37.28 6.94
N THR A 609 -12.01 -36.08 7.55
CA THR A 609 -13.24 -35.31 7.79
C THR A 609 -13.37 -34.12 6.81
N PHE A 610 -12.65 -34.18 5.67
CA PHE A 610 -12.62 -33.07 4.71
C PHE A 610 -14.01 -32.85 4.09
N ASN A 611 -14.75 -31.89 4.58
CA ASN A 611 -16.10 -31.59 4.15
C ASN A 611 -16.11 -30.31 3.28
N THR A 612 -16.03 -30.51 1.97
CA THR A 612 -16.02 -29.44 0.96
C THR A 612 -17.35 -29.30 0.20
N GLY A 613 -18.40 -29.99 0.65
CA GLY A 613 -19.69 -30.05 -0.06
C GLY A 613 -20.45 -28.73 -0.22
N ILE A 614 -19.96 -27.61 0.33
CA ILE A 614 -20.50 -26.25 0.11
C ILE A 614 -19.54 -25.36 -0.69
N ALA A 615 -18.32 -25.80 -0.96
CA ALA A 615 -17.37 -25.01 -1.71
C ALA A 615 -17.77 -24.98 -3.19
N GLU A 616 -17.78 -23.80 -3.77
CA GLU A 616 -18.17 -23.59 -5.17
C GLU A 616 -16.97 -23.42 -6.10
N ASP A 617 -15.81 -22.96 -5.59
CA ASP A 617 -14.60 -22.70 -6.37
C ASP A 617 -13.43 -23.60 -5.92
N PHE A 618 -13.07 -24.55 -6.77
CA PHE A 618 -11.91 -25.43 -6.63
C PHE A 618 -10.82 -25.12 -7.66
N SER A 619 -10.92 -23.96 -8.32
CA SER A 619 -9.99 -23.61 -9.37
C SER A 619 -8.55 -23.64 -8.87
N SER A 620 -7.68 -24.21 -9.71
CA SER A 620 -6.24 -24.28 -9.46
C SER A 620 -5.82 -25.00 -8.16
N MET A 621 -6.69 -25.79 -7.52
CA MET A 621 -6.42 -26.39 -6.20
C MET A 621 -5.11 -27.17 -6.15
N PHE A 622 -4.75 -27.90 -7.23
CA PHE A 622 -3.50 -28.66 -7.38
C PHE A 622 -2.69 -28.19 -8.61
N GLU A 623 -2.93 -26.97 -9.10
CA GLU A 623 -2.21 -26.44 -10.27
C GLU A 623 -0.70 -26.45 -10.05
N LYS A 624 0.06 -27.03 -11.00
CA LYS A 624 1.53 -27.11 -10.96
C LYS A 624 2.13 -27.84 -9.75
N THR A 625 1.41 -28.77 -9.15
CA THR A 625 2.01 -29.73 -8.21
C THR A 625 2.74 -30.81 -9.01
N SER A 626 3.82 -30.42 -9.65
CA SER A 626 4.46 -31.19 -10.74
C SER A 626 5.03 -32.55 -10.31
N ASN A 627 5.40 -32.69 -9.02
CA ASN A 627 5.96 -33.94 -8.48
C ASN A 627 4.94 -34.79 -7.69
N LEU A 628 3.71 -34.34 -7.55
CA LEU A 628 2.66 -35.05 -6.80
C LEU A 628 2.34 -36.38 -7.50
N VAL A 629 2.47 -37.47 -6.78
CA VAL A 629 2.24 -38.84 -7.28
C VAL A 629 0.94 -39.43 -6.76
N THR A 630 0.62 -39.17 -5.48
CA THR A 630 -0.56 -39.72 -4.83
C THR A 630 -1.31 -38.67 -4.01
N ILE A 631 -2.64 -38.80 -4.01
CA ILE A 631 -3.53 -38.08 -3.10
C ILE A 631 -4.34 -39.11 -2.30
N GLY A 632 -3.91 -39.34 -1.04
CA GLY A 632 -4.67 -40.20 -0.14
C GLY A 632 -5.98 -39.53 0.28
N ASN A 633 -7.04 -40.33 0.46
CA ASN A 633 -8.38 -39.87 0.84
C ASN A 633 -9.03 -38.93 -0.21
N ILE A 634 -8.70 -39.06 -1.49
CA ILE A 634 -9.29 -38.23 -2.56
C ILE A 634 -10.83 -38.37 -2.62
N ASP A 635 -11.37 -39.50 -2.16
CA ASP A 635 -12.81 -39.77 -2.03
C ASP A 635 -13.52 -38.86 -1.02
N LYS A 636 -12.77 -38.17 -0.15
CA LYS A 636 -13.31 -37.21 0.84
C LYS A 636 -13.48 -35.81 0.23
N LEU A 637 -12.97 -35.59 -0.98
CA LEU A 637 -13.16 -34.35 -1.70
C LEU A 637 -14.57 -34.30 -2.28
N ASP A 638 -15.49 -33.64 -1.60
CA ASP A 638 -16.87 -33.49 -2.04
C ASP A 638 -16.99 -32.31 -3.02
N LEU A 639 -17.29 -32.64 -4.30
CA LEU A 639 -17.46 -31.69 -5.38
C LEU A 639 -18.93 -31.40 -5.71
N SER A 640 -19.87 -31.77 -4.83
CA SER A 640 -21.31 -31.67 -5.11
C SER A 640 -21.82 -30.25 -5.37
N SER A 641 -21.19 -29.22 -4.78
CA SER A 641 -21.53 -27.81 -5.02
C SER A 641 -20.54 -27.08 -5.91
N ALA A 642 -19.48 -27.78 -6.39
CA ALA A 642 -18.43 -27.17 -7.19
C ALA A 642 -18.97 -26.65 -8.53
N LYS A 643 -18.88 -25.35 -8.75
CA LYS A 643 -19.23 -24.65 -9.99
C LYS A 643 -17.99 -24.43 -10.88
N ASN A 644 -16.86 -24.10 -10.25
CA ASN A 644 -15.61 -23.81 -10.91
C ASN A 644 -14.54 -24.85 -10.55
N LEU A 645 -14.15 -25.66 -11.55
CA LEU A 645 -13.08 -26.67 -11.47
C LEU A 645 -11.92 -26.33 -12.41
N SER A 646 -11.89 -25.10 -12.96
CA SER A 646 -10.87 -24.70 -13.91
C SER A 646 -9.48 -24.86 -13.32
N ARG A 647 -8.57 -25.43 -14.15
CA ARG A 647 -7.15 -25.64 -13.81
C ARG A 647 -6.90 -26.48 -12.54
N MET A 648 -7.90 -27.19 -12.01
CA MET A 648 -7.79 -27.89 -10.72
C MET A 648 -6.58 -28.83 -10.65
N PHE A 649 -6.26 -29.55 -11.72
CA PHE A 649 -5.09 -30.43 -11.83
C PHE A 649 -4.13 -29.99 -12.95
N TYR A 650 -4.13 -28.72 -13.33
CA TYR A 650 -3.28 -28.18 -14.37
C TYR A 650 -1.79 -28.43 -14.07
N GLY A 651 -1.09 -29.13 -14.95
CA GLY A 651 0.35 -29.35 -14.83
C GLY A 651 0.77 -30.35 -13.74
N THR A 652 -0.10 -31.24 -13.33
CA THR A 652 0.19 -32.38 -12.41
C THR A 652 0.89 -33.50 -13.15
N LYS A 653 2.19 -33.34 -13.46
CA LYS A 653 2.93 -34.18 -14.38
C LYS A 653 3.20 -35.62 -13.93
N ARG A 654 2.98 -35.97 -12.67
CA ARG A 654 3.27 -37.32 -12.13
C ARG A 654 2.06 -37.97 -11.47
N LEU A 655 0.99 -37.24 -11.29
CA LEU A 655 -0.26 -37.76 -10.73
C LEU A 655 -1.02 -38.51 -11.83
N ASP A 656 -1.23 -39.82 -11.66
CA ASP A 656 -1.95 -40.61 -12.62
C ASP A 656 -3.45 -40.32 -12.62
N LEU A 657 -3.93 -39.65 -13.66
CA LEU A 657 -5.33 -39.30 -13.81
C LEU A 657 -6.26 -40.53 -13.82
N GLY A 658 -5.81 -41.67 -14.34
CA GLY A 658 -6.56 -42.91 -14.32
C GLY A 658 -6.90 -43.39 -12.91
N ALA A 659 -6.02 -43.11 -11.94
CA ALA A 659 -6.24 -43.47 -10.56
C ALA A 659 -7.20 -42.50 -9.82
N ILE A 660 -7.29 -41.23 -10.22
CA ILE A 660 -8.10 -40.21 -9.49
C ILE A 660 -9.47 -39.94 -10.15
N ALA A 661 -9.59 -40.04 -11.47
CA ALA A 661 -10.82 -39.73 -12.20
C ALA A 661 -12.08 -40.47 -11.68
N PRO A 662 -12.01 -41.76 -11.26
CA PRO A 662 -13.16 -42.45 -10.69
C PRO A 662 -13.70 -41.89 -9.39
N HIS A 663 -12.88 -41.10 -8.66
CA HIS A 663 -13.24 -40.53 -7.36
C HIS A 663 -13.81 -39.10 -7.48
N LEU A 664 -13.64 -38.44 -8.64
CA LEU A 664 -14.16 -37.10 -8.86
C LEU A 664 -15.64 -37.14 -9.24
N LYS A 665 -16.50 -36.47 -8.45
CA LYS A 665 -17.97 -36.53 -8.61
C LYS A 665 -18.60 -35.13 -8.62
N PRO A 666 -18.28 -34.25 -9.59
CA PRO A 666 -18.94 -32.96 -9.71
C PRO A 666 -20.41 -33.17 -10.13
N THR A 667 -21.30 -32.30 -9.63
CA THR A 667 -22.73 -32.39 -9.97
C THR A 667 -23.27 -31.17 -10.67
N VAL A 668 -22.70 -29.97 -10.39
CA VAL A 668 -23.18 -28.67 -10.89
C VAL A 668 -22.08 -27.83 -11.57
N ALA A 669 -20.96 -28.46 -11.92
CA ALA A 669 -19.81 -27.78 -12.48
C ALA A 669 -20.16 -27.07 -13.80
N THR A 670 -19.85 -25.77 -13.87
CA THR A 670 -20.07 -24.92 -15.04
C THR A 670 -18.80 -24.62 -15.80
N ASP A 671 -17.65 -24.56 -15.12
CA ASP A 671 -16.34 -24.30 -15.70
C ASP A 671 -15.39 -25.48 -15.43
N LEU A 672 -15.01 -26.15 -16.50
CA LEU A 672 -14.05 -27.27 -16.53
C LEU A 672 -12.81 -26.92 -17.35
N SER A 673 -12.60 -25.62 -17.65
CA SER A 673 -11.52 -25.19 -18.53
C SER A 673 -10.15 -25.53 -17.95
N TYR A 674 -9.30 -26.13 -18.81
CA TYR A 674 -7.93 -26.50 -18.45
C TYR A 674 -7.81 -27.44 -17.22
N MET A 675 -8.89 -28.10 -16.78
CA MET A 675 -8.94 -28.86 -15.52
C MET A 675 -7.79 -29.87 -15.40
N PHE A 676 -7.47 -30.58 -16.44
CA PHE A 676 -6.42 -31.63 -16.52
C PHE A 676 -5.31 -31.28 -17.51
N TYR A 677 -5.17 -30.01 -17.90
CA TYR A 677 -4.17 -29.58 -18.87
C TYR A 677 -2.75 -29.85 -18.38
N GLY A 678 -1.95 -30.53 -19.21
CA GLY A 678 -0.58 -30.92 -18.84
C GLY A 678 -0.51 -31.94 -17.70
N SER A 679 -1.58 -32.71 -17.49
CA SER A 679 -1.63 -33.84 -16.55
C SER A 679 -1.06 -35.11 -17.19
N HIS A 680 -0.86 -36.14 -16.34
CA HIS A 680 -0.28 -37.42 -16.74
C HIS A 680 -1.30 -38.57 -16.63
N ALA A 681 -1.21 -39.56 -17.53
CA ALA A 681 -1.91 -40.82 -17.34
C ALA A 681 -1.10 -42.01 -17.90
N ASN A 682 -1.15 -43.13 -17.23
CA ASN A 682 -0.60 -44.43 -17.66
C ASN A 682 -1.72 -45.29 -18.27
N GLY A 683 -2.04 -45.04 -19.52
CA GLY A 683 -3.08 -45.83 -20.25
C GLY A 683 -4.44 -45.12 -20.28
N SER A 684 -5.51 -45.92 -20.22
CA SER A 684 -6.88 -45.41 -20.39
C SER A 684 -7.43 -44.71 -19.15
N VAL A 685 -7.95 -43.50 -19.36
CA VAL A 685 -8.70 -42.75 -18.34
C VAL A 685 -10.19 -42.81 -18.65
N VAL A 686 -10.95 -43.42 -17.76
CA VAL A 686 -12.41 -43.54 -17.88
C VAL A 686 -13.11 -42.67 -16.88
N PHE A 687 -13.93 -41.74 -17.33
CA PHE A 687 -14.75 -40.89 -16.46
C PHE A 687 -16.10 -41.61 -16.21
N PRO A 688 -16.44 -41.87 -14.93
CA PRO A 688 -17.70 -42.51 -14.58
C PRO A 688 -18.90 -41.60 -14.83
N ALA A 689 -20.10 -42.18 -14.94
CA ALA A 689 -21.34 -41.37 -15.08
C ALA A 689 -21.59 -40.40 -13.90
N THR A 690 -20.94 -40.63 -12.76
CA THR A 690 -20.98 -39.73 -11.61
C THR A 690 -20.16 -38.45 -11.80
N PHE A 691 -19.27 -38.42 -12.80
CA PHE A 691 -18.63 -37.19 -13.24
C PHE A 691 -19.59 -36.43 -14.17
N ASN A 692 -20.53 -35.70 -13.56
CA ASN A 692 -21.64 -35.08 -14.28
C ASN A 692 -21.23 -33.74 -14.90
N THR A 693 -21.31 -33.67 -16.25
CA THR A 693 -20.99 -32.47 -17.02
C THR A 693 -22.23 -31.72 -17.57
N SER A 694 -23.44 -32.10 -17.15
CA SER A 694 -24.69 -31.55 -17.72
C SER A 694 -24.88 -30.03 -17.48
N SER A 695 -24.15 -29.44 -16.54
CA SER A 695 -24.15 -28.00 -16.25
C SER A 695 -22.97 -27.24 -16.87
N ALA A 696 -22.00 -27.95 -17.47
CA ALA A 696 -20.77 -27.36 -18.00
C ALA A 696 -21.07 -26.41 -19.17
N THR A 697 -20.48 -25.22 -19.11
CA THR A 697 -20.58 -24.21 -20.18
C THR A 697 -19.27 -24.10 -20.97
N THR A 698 -18.14 -24.50 -20.38
CA THR A 698 -16.83 -24.51 -21.03
C THR A 698 -16.02 -25.72 -20.62
N MET A 699 -15.32 -26.31 -21.60
CA MET A 699 -14.33 -27.37 -21.48
C MET A 699 -13.05 -27.02 -22.23
N GLU A 700 -12.78 -25.70 -22.39
CA GLU A 700 -11.60 -25.20 -23.08
C GLU A 700 -10.33 -25.84 -22.50
N GLY A 701 -9.49 -26.43 -23.36
CA GLY A 701 -8.18 -26.97 -22.98
C GLY A 701 -8.21 -28.09 -21.94
N MET A 702 -9.37 -28.70 -21.64
CA MET A 702 -9.56 -29.61 -20.49
C MET A 702 -8.52 -30.70 -20.38
N PHE A 703 -8.13 -31.31 -21.51
CA PHE A 703 -7.14 -32.40 -21.64
C PHE A 703 -5.95 -32.01 -22.53
N GLY A 704 -5.71 -30.70 -22.68
CA GLY A 704 -4.57 -30.24 -23.48
C GLY A 704 -3.23 -30.61 -22.84
N LEU A 705 -2.17 -30.74 -23.66
CA LEU A 705 -0.80 -31.13 -23.25
C LEU A 705 -0.72 -32.40 -22.40
N PHE A 706 -1.61 -33.34 -22.63
CA PHE A 706 -1.64 -34.56 -21.85
C PHE A 706 -0.35 -35.36 -22.06
N ASP A 707 0.22 -35.94 -21.01
CA ASP A 707 1.48 -36.68 -21.02
C ASP A 707 1.27 -38.09 -20.48
N GLY A 708 2.11 -39.04 -20.91
CA GLY A 708 2.06 -40.40 -20.39
C GLY A 708 2.31 -41.49 -21.44
N SER A 709 2.23 -42.77 -21.03
CA SER A 709 2.40 -43.94 -21.86
C SER A 709 1.08 -44.29 -22.55
N SER A 710 0.86 -43.80 -23.78
CA SER A 710 -0.33 -44.04 -24.58
C SER A 710 -1.66 -43.68 -23.92
N PRO A 711 -1.82 -42.43 -23.49
CA PRO A 711 -3.03 -41.97 -22.76
C PRO A 711 -4.24 -41.96 -23.71
N SER A 712 -5.28 -42.74 -23.40
CA SER A 712 -6.60 -42.64 -24.04
C SER A 712 -7.63 -42.10 -23.08
N ILE A 713 -8.57 -41.29 -23.59
CA ILE A 713 -9.58 -40.64 -22.78
C ILE A 713 -10.97 -41.10 -23.17
N ASP A 714 -11.69 -41.68 -22.24
CA ASP A 714 -13.10 -42.07 -22.40
C ASP A 714 -14.02 -41.06 -21.75
N ILE A 715 -14.68 -40.24 -22.57
CA ILE A 715 -15.69 -39.25 -22.21
C ILE A 715 -17.08 -39.65 -22.66
N SER A 716 -17.33 -40.93 -22.88
CA SER A 716 -18.61 -41.45 -23.38
C SER A 716 -19.82 -41.07 -22.48
N ASN A 717 -19.57 -40.75 -21.19
CA ASN A 717 -20.56 -40.29 -20.22
C ASN A 717 -20.74 -38.75 -20.18
N PHE A 718 -20.00 -37.97 -20.98
CA PHE A 718 -20.11 -36.50 -20.91
C PHE A 718 -21.37 -35.99 -21.62
N SER A 719 -21.97 -34.97 -21.04
CA SER A 719 -23.06 -34.19 -21.64
C SER A 719 -22.51 -32.86 -22.15
N PHE A 720 -22.86 -32.48 -23.38
CA PHE A 720 -22.48 -31.19 -23.95
C PHE A 720 -23.67 -30.22 -24.09
N ALA A 721 -24.79 -30.53 -23.42
CA ALA A 721 -26.07 -29.79 -23.58
C ALA A 721 -25.98 -28.28 -23.36
N LYS A 722 -25.08 -27.82 -22.48
CA LYS A 722 -24.87 -26.39 -22.17
C LYS A 722 -23.48 -25.88 -22.57
N VAL A 723 -22.64 -26.74 -23.15
CA VAL A 723 -21.27 -26.36 -23.49
C VAL A 723 -21.25 -25.38 -24.65
N LYS A 724 -20.56 -24.27 -24.50
CA LYS A 724 -20.37 -23.23 -25.52
C LYS A 724 -18.98 -23.28 -26.14
N ASN A 725 -17.96 -23.68 -25.37
CA ASN A 725 -16.57 -23.64 -25.76
C ASN A 725 -15.86 -24.95 -25.42
N MET A 726 -15.34 -25.61 -26.48
CA MET A 726 -14.47 -26.80 -26.38
C MET A 726 -13.13 -26.56 -27.10
N SER A 727 -12.74 -25.29 -27.29
CA SER A 727 -11.48 -25.00 -27.96
C SER A 727 -10.30 -25.61 -27.20
N LYS A 728 -9.27 -26.04 -27.94
CA LYS A 728 -8.01 -26.60 -27.40
C LYS A 728 -8.17 -27.84 -26.49
N MET A 729 -9.36 -28.50 -26.46
CA MET A 729 -9.68 -29.53 -25.46
C MET A 729 -8.67 -30.66 -25.40
N PHE A 730 -8.08 -31.04 -26.52
CA PHE A 730 -7.05 -32.11 -26.68
C PHE A 730 -5.78 -31.62 -27.38
N MET A 731 -5.45 -30.34 -27.27
CA MET A 731 -4.24 -29.77 -27.88
C MET A 731 -2.97 -30.42 -27.34
N GLY A 732 -1.94 -30.56 -28.19
CA GLY A 732 -0.69 -31.27 -27.87
C GLY A 732 0.53 -30.37 -27.64
N SER A 733 0.45 -29.04 -27.92
CA SER A 733 1.56 -28.10 -27.66
C SER A 733 1.04 -26.74 -27.21
N LYS A 734 1.88 -25.99 -26.52
CA LYS A 734 1.56 -24.62 -26.05
C LYS A 734 1.69 -23.57 -27.14
N ASP A 735 2.50 -23.86 -28.18
CA ASP A 735 2.88 -22.84 -29.14
C ASP A 735 1.70 -22.55 -30.08
N GLU A 736 1.53 -21.28 -30.43
CA GLU A 736 0.66 -20.91 -31.53
C GLU A 736 1.21 -21.55 -32.83
N PHE A 737 0.31 -21.81 -33.81
CA PHE A 737 0.66 -22.50 -35.05
C PHE A 737 1.88 -21.84 -35.71
N GLU A 738 3.04 -22.44 -35.51
CA GLU A 738 4.22 -22.30 -36.37
C GLU A 738 4.42 -23.61 -37.10
N ALA A 739 4.63 -23.52 -38.39
CA ALA A 739 4.77 -24.68 -39.30
C ALA A 739 6.02 -25.55 -39.04
N SER A 740 6.31 -25.83 -37.79
CA SER A 740 7.53 -26.58 -37.39
C SER A 740 7.34 -28.10 -37.27
N GLY A 741 6.13 -28.58 -37.52
CA GLY A 741 5.77 -29.99 -37.41
C GLY A 741 5.68 -30.47 -35.95
N CYS A 742 5.04 -31.63 -35.78
CA CYS A 742 4.88 -32.25 -34.46
C CYS A 742 6.23 -32.47 -33.77
N ARG A 743 6.53 -31.72 -32.70
CA ARG A 743 7.70 -31.90 -31.85
C ARG A 743 7.24 -32.26 -30.44
N GLY A 744 7.41 -33.52 -30.06
CA GLY A 744 7.14 -34.01 -28.71
C GLY A 744 6.16 -35.16 -28.63
N SER A 745 6.03 -35.75 -27.43
CA SER A 745 5.17 -36.90 -27.16
C SER A 745 3.92 -36.49 -26.36
N TYR A 746 3.43 -35.27 -26.57
CA TYR A 746 2.26 -34.76 -25.86
C TYR A 746 0.97 -34.98 -26.66
N GLY A 747 -0.12 -35.18 -25.91
CA GLY A 747 -1.45 -35.38 -26.43
C GLY A 747 -1.98 -36.78 -26.21
N VAL A 748 -3.26 -36.95 -26.44
CA VAL A 748 -3.95 -38.25 -26.31
C VAL A 748 -3.75 -39.14 -27.53
N THR A 749 -3.74 -40.44 -27.30
CA THR A 749 -3.64 -41.44 -28.41
C THR A 749 -4.99 -41.78 -29.02
N ASP A 750 -6.07 -41.70 -28.24
CA ASP A 750 -7.44 -41.97 -28.64
C ASP A 750 -8.44 -41.24 -27.74
N VAL A 751 -9.62 -40.92 -28.28
CA VAL A 751 -10.74 -40.29 -27.53
C VAL A 751 -12.03 -41.08 -27.83
N THR A 752 -12.65 -41.62 -26.76
CA THR A 752 -13.98 -42.26 -26.91
C THR A 752 -15.06 -41.22 -26.61
N TRP A 753 -15.82 -40.86 -27.62
CA TRP A 753 -16.91 -39.87 -27.54
C TRP A 753 -18.25 -40.50 -27.11
N PRO A 754 -19.23 -39.74 -26.63
CA PRO A 754 -20.62 -40.14 -26.52
C PRO A 754 -21.19 -40.62 -27.89
N ASN A 755 -22.08 -41.61 -27.92
CA ASN A 755 -22.59 -42.18 -29.17
C ASN A 755 -23.43 -41.18 -30.01
N LEU A 756 -24.19 -40.32 -29.39
CA LEU A 756 -24.90 -39.21 -30.06
C LEU A 756 -25.18 -38.14 -29.04
N THR A 757 -24.82 -36.88 -29.30
CA THR A 757 -24.98 -35.81 -28.31
C THR A 757 -25.45 -34.53 -28.95
N ALA A 758 -26.51 -33.91 -28.37
CA ALA A 758 -26.89 -32.58 -28.73
C ALA A 758 -25.99 -31.58 -27.98
N ALA A 759 -25.38 -30.65 -28.73
CA ALA A 759 -24.61 -29.52 -28.19
C ALA A 759 -25.20 -28.19 -28.71
N PRO A 760 -26.46 -27.87 -28.35
CA PRO A 760 -27.21 -26.75 -28.95
C PRO A 760 -26.60 -25.37 -28.68
N GLU A 761 -25.74 -25.26 -27.67
CA GLU A 761 -25.09 -24.01 -27.30
C GLU A 761 -23.64 -23.91 -27.76
N LEU A 762 -23.07 -24.97 -28.39
CA LEU A 762 -21.67 -25.02 -28.79
C LEU A 762 -21.39 -24.03 -29.93
N THR A 763 -20.43 -23.13 -29.73
CA THR A 763 -20.05 -22.09 -30.69
C THR A 763 -18.70 -22.31 -31.32
N THR A 764 -17.77 -22.98 -30.58
CA THR A 764 -16.40 -23.13 -31.05
C THR A 764 -15.77 -24.46 -30.66
N LEU A 765 -15.05 -25.09 -31.64
CA LEU A 765 -14.12 -26.21 -31.51
C LEU A 765 -12.71 -25.79 -31.95
N LYS A 766 -12.41 -24.50 -31.94
CA LYS A 766 -11.12 -23.96 -32.38
C LYS A 766 -9.96 -24.71 -31.75
N SER A 767 -9.01 -25.18 -32.62
CA SER A 767 -7.78 -25.83 -32.14
C SER A 767 -8.03 -27.13 -31.32
N LEU A 768 -9.16 -27.82 -31.52
CA LEU A 768 -9.60 -28.94 -30.68
C LEU A 768 -8.50 -29.97 -30.43
N PHE A 769 -7.76 -30.37 -31.47
CA PHE A 769 -6.65 -31.34 -31.44
C PHE A 769 -5.32 -30.75 -31.92
N ILE A 770 -5.20 -29.43 -32.05
CA ILE A 770 -3.99 -28.80 -32.61
C ILE A 770 -2.72 -29.35 -31.95
N HIS A 771 -1.68 -29.67 -32.74
CA HIS A 771 -0.39 -30.20 -32.28
C HIS A 771 -0.46 -31.52 -31.50
N ASN A 772 -1.56 -32.27 -31.59
CA ASN A 772 -1.66 -33.58 -30.95
C ASN A 772 -0.88 -34.62 -31.75
N CYS A 773 0.39 -34.82 -31.37
CA CYS A 773 1.31 -35.69 -32.11
C CYS A 773 1.10 -37.18 -31.85
N ASN A 774 0.39 -37.56 -30.82
CA ASN A 774 0.20 -38.94 -30.38
C ASN A 774 -1.09 -39.56 -30.91
N ILE A 775 -2.04 -38.79 -31.40
CA ILE A 775 -3.33 -39.28 -31.83
C ILE A 775 -3.19 -40.10 -33.14
N GLN A 776 -3.65 -41.34 -33.12
CA GLN A 776 -3.55 -42.25 -34.25
C GLN A 776 -4.85 -42.37 -35.03
N LYS A 777 -5.97 -42.20 -34.35
CA LYS A 777 -7.30 -42.28 -34.96
C LYS A 777 -8.13 -41.11 -34.44
N ILE A 778 -8.62 -40.32 -35.38
CA ILE A 778 -9.59 -39.26 -35.02
C ILE A 778 -10.94 -39.71 -35.57
N LYS A 779 -11.87 -39.86 -34.65
CA LYS A 779 -13.29 -39.88 -34.97
C LYS A 779 -13.85 -38.53 -34.50
N ALA A 780 -14.37 -37.73 -35.42
CA ALA A 780 -15.00 -36.48 -35.10
C ALA A 780 -16.21 -36.73 -34.16
N PRO A 781 -16.48 -35.82 -33.21
CA PRO A 781 -17.61 -36.00 -32.32
C PRO A 781 -18.93 -36.00 -33.08
N LYS A 782 -19.77 -37.01 -32.81
CA LYS A 782 -21.15 -37.09 -33.33
C LYS A 782 -22.01 -36.10 -32.53
N ILE A 783 -21.95 -34.83 -32.90
CA ILE A 783 -22.69 -33.78 -32.19
C ILE A 783 -23.57 -32.98 -33.15
N THR A 784 -24.81 -32.71 -32.73
CA THR A 784 -25.67 -31.74 -33.42
C THR A 784 -25.43 -30.39 -32.76
N ALA A 785 -24.80 -29.44 -33.49
CA ALA A 785 -24.33 -28.16 -32.95
C ALA A 785 -24.80 -26.97 -33.82
N PRO A 786 -26.09 -26.59 -33.74
CA PRO A 786 -26.65 -25.54 -34.60
C PRO A 786 -26.08 -24.13 -34.42
N LYS A 787 -25.30 -23.90 -33.38
CA LYS A 787 -24.60 -22.62 -33.12
C LYS A 787 -23.10 -22.67 -33.37
N LEU A 788 -22.57 -23.81 -33.88
CA LEU A 788 -21.15 -23.96 -34.15
C LEU A 788 -20.73 -23.07 -35.31
N VAL A 789 -19.88 -22.07 -35.06
CA VAL A 789 -19.44 -21.12 -36.09
C VAL A 789 -17.94 -21.18 -36.37
N ASP A 790 -17.12 -21.68 -35.41
CA ASP A 790 -15.65 -21.69 -35.53
C ASP A 790 -15.05 -23.08 -35.25
N VAL A 791 -14.40 -23.64 -36.26
CA VAL A 791 -13.62 -24.88 -36.18
C VAL A 791 -12.18 -24.68 -36.64
N SER A 792 -11.72 -23.41 -36.59
CA SER A 792 -10.37 -23.07 -37.05
C SER A 792 -9.29 -23.91 -36.34
N TYR A 793 -8.35 -24.44 -37.10
CA TYR A 793 -7.24 -25.27 -36.62
C TYR A 793 -7.64 -26.55 -35.84
N ALA A 794 -8.91 -26.95 -35.89
CA ALA A 794 -9.41 -28.05 -35.04
C ALA A 794 -8.65 -29.37 -35.24
N PHE A 795 -8.18 -29.68 -36.44
CA PHE A 795 -7.40 -30.85 -36.79
C PHE A 795 -6.03 -30.48 -37.40
N ALA A 796 -5.46 -29.39 -36.97
CA ALA A 796 -4.18 -28.89 -37.46
C ALA A 796 -2.99 -29.54 -36.74
N ASP A 797 -1.90 -29.70 -37.48
CA ASP A 797 -0.59 -30.23 -37.06
C ASP A 797 -0.69 -31.52 -36.22
N LEU A 798 -1.38 -32.48 -36.76
CA LEU A 798 -1.51 -33.81 -36.20
C LEU A 798 -0.35 -34.70 -36.65
N GLY A 799 0.22 -35.50 -35.73
CA GLY A 799 1.37 -36.34 -36.01
C GLY A 799 1.06 -37.54 -36.98
N THR A 800 0.76 -38.67 -36.37
CA THR A 800 0.66 -39.96 -37.09
C THR A 800 -0.77 -40.44 -37.27
N VAL A 801 -1.69 -39.56 -37.68
CA VAL A 801 -3.09 -39.96 -37.88
C VAL A 801 -3.25 -40.98 -38.97
N ASN A 802 -3.66 -42.20 -38.60
CA ASN A 802 -3.90 -43.31 -39.52
C ASN A 802 -5.31 -43.30 -40.13
N SER A 803 -6.27 -42.67 -39.47
CA SER A 803 -7.63 -42.47 -39.95
C SER A 803 -8.27 -41.20 -39.37
N LEU A 804 -8.99 -40.46 -40.24
CA LEU A 804 -9.80 -39.32 -39.91
C LEU A 804 -11.24 -39.61 -40.35
N ASP A 805 -12.14 -39.83 -39.43
CA ASP A 805 -13.57 -40.07 -39.68
C ASP A 805 -14.33 -38.76 -39.34
N LEU A 806 -14.86 -38.10 -40.39
CA LEU A 806 -15.63 -36.86 -40.30
C LEU A 806 -17.11 -37.07 -40.64
N ASP A 807 -17.57 -38.31 -40.85
CA ASP A 807 -18.90 -38.62 -41.44
C ASP A 807 -20.07 -38.01 -40.64
N ASP A 808 -19.94 -37.84 -39.34
CA ASP A 808 -20.98 -37.32 -38.48
C ASP A 808 -20.65 -35.91 -37.93
N PHE A 809 -19.69 -35.20 -38.55
CA PHE A 809 -19.25 -33.90 -38.11
C PHE A 809 -20.17 -32.80 -38.67
N ASP A 810 -21.10 -32.28 -37.88
CA ASP A 810 -22.02 -31.22 -38.30
C ASP A 810 -21.32 -29.87 -38.43
N THR A 811 -21.06 -29.45 -39.68
CA THR A 811 -20.47 -28.17 -40.03
C THR A 811 -21.45 -27.20 -40.69
N SER A 812 -22.77 -27.48 -40.61
CA SER A 812 -23.81 -26.77 -41.36
C SER A 812 -23.89 -25.28 -41.11
N ASN A 813 -23.47 -24.80 -39.92
CA ASN A 813 -23.48 -23.41 -39.53
C ASN A 813 -22.09 -22.80 -39.38
N VAL A 814 -21.03 -23.55 -39.72
CA VAL A 814 -19.66 -23.08 -39.57
C VAL A 814 -19.36 -21.94 -40.55
N GLU A 815 -18.82 -20.84 -40.03
CA GLU A 815 -18.37 -19.68 -40.79
C GLU A 815 -16.85 -19.64 -40.94
N ASN A 816 -16.10 -20.19 -39.99
CA ASN A 816 -14.63 -20.13 -39.95
C ASN A 816 -14.00 -21.53 -39.93
N MET A 817 -13.28 -21.86 -40.99
CA MET A 817 -12.46 -23.07 -41.15
C MET A 817 -10.99 -22.76 -41.38
N GLU A 818 -10.50 -21.59 -40.90
CA GLU A 818 -9.08 -21.24 -41.03
C GLU A 818 -8.19 -22.37 -40.53
N GLY A 819 -7.26 -22.83 -41.38
CA GLY A 819 -6.24 -23.80 -40.99
C GLY A 819 -6.77 -25.14 -40.49
N LEU A 820 -8.02 -25.50 -40.77
CA LEU A 820 -8.68 -26.70 -40.20
C LEU A 820 -7.81 -27.96 -40.26
N PHE A 821 -7.06 -28.18 -41.34
CA PHE A 821 -6.16 -29.29 -41.55
C PHE A 821 -4.70 -28.89 -41.77
N ALA A 822 -4.33 -27.68 -41.39
CA ALA A 822 -2.98 -27.12 -41.61
C ALA A 822 -1.90 -27.93 -40.89
N GLY A 823 -0.66 -27.91 -41.38
CA GLY A 823 0.52 -28.42 -40.67
C GLY A 823 0.63 -29.95 -40.57
N ASN A 824 -0.29 -30.72 -41.15
CA ASN A 824 -0.29 -32.18 -41.03
C ASN A 824 0.89 -32.79 -41.78
N SER A 825 2.02 -32.92 -41.07
CA SER A 825 3.33 -33.39 -41.63
C SER A 825 3.42 -34.91 -41.79
N SER A 826 2.50 -35.67 -41.21
CA SER A 826 2.41 -37.09 -41.41
C SER A 826 1.27 -37.44 -42.38
N ARG A 827 1.50 -38.39 -43.23
CA ARG A 827 0.63 -38.82 -44.30
C ARG A 827 -0.81 -39.01 -43.80
N PHE A 828 -1.73 -38.19 -44.34
CA PHE A 828 -3.15 -38.52 -44.27
C PHE A 828 -3.34 -39.87 -44.97
N ASN A 829 -3.35 -40.93 -44.19
CA ASN A 829 -3.62 -42.31 -44.53
C ASN A 829 -2.78 -42.95 -45.67
N THR A 830 -2.67 -44.24 -45.57
CA THR A 830 -2.02 -45.22 -46.45
C THR A 830 -2.50 -45.21 -47.89
N ALA A 831 -3.54 -44.55 -48.28
CA ALA A 831 -4.02 -44.37 -49.62
C ALA A 831 -3.84 -42.90 -50.05
N TYR A 832 -2.72 -42.49 -50.51
CA TYR A 832 -2.34 -41.21 -51.17
C TYR A 832 -3.47 -40.30 -51.73
N ARG A 833 -4.75 -40.54 -51.39
CA ARG A 833 -5.94 -39.88 -51.88
C ARG A 833 -6.90 -39.61 -50.69
N ALA A 834 -7.17 -38.36 -50.37
CA ALA A 834 -8.18 -37.97 -49.41
C ALA A 834 -9.35 -37.25 -50.10
N LYS A 835 -10.57 -37.67 -49.78
CA LYS A 835 -11.80 -36.92 -50.10
C LYS A 835 -12.33 -36.34 -48.82
N ILE A 836 -12.59 -35.05 -48.84
CA ILE A 836 -13.19 -34.33 -47.73
C ILE A 836 -14.62 -33.91 -48.13
N SER A 837 -15.59 -34.38 -47.36
CA SER A 837 -16.99 -34.07 -47.55
C SER A 837 -17.52 -33.42 -46.25
N LEU A 838 -17.68 -32.11 -46.25
CA LEU A 838 -18.20 -31.31 -45.16
C LEU A 838 -19.28 -30.35 -45.68
N ASN A 839 -20.28 -30.03 -44.88
CA ASN A 839 -21.19 -28.97 -45.20
C ASN A 839 -20.52 -27.61 -45.00
N THR A 840 -20.17 -26.94 -46.10
CA THR A 840 -19.45 -25.66 -46.09
C THR A 840 -20.31 -24.47 -46.58
N SER A 841 -21.63 -24.67 -46.70
CA SER A 841 -22.57 -23.70 -47.29
C SER A 841 -22.60 -22.35 -46.57
N ASN A 842 -22.11 -22.23 -45.36
CA ASN A 842 -22.06 -21.00 -44.55
C ASN A 842 -20.63 -20.47 -44.32
N VAL A 843 -19.61 -21.20 -44.82
CA VAL A 843 -18.21 -20.85 -44.55
C VAL A 843 -17.82 -19.57 -45.30
N LYS A 844 -17.19 -18.65 -44.58
CA LYS A 844 -16.67 -17.35 -45.06
C LYS A 844 -15.13 -17.37 -45.15
N ASN A 845 -14.45 -18.11 -44.27
CA ASN A 845 -12.99 -18.16 -44.16
C ASN A 845 -12.47 -19.59 -44.28
N MET A 846 -11.69 -19.84 -45.32
CA MET A 846 -10.93 -21.06 -45.57
C MET A 846 -9.43 -20.78 -45.70
N SER A 847 -8.95 -19.66 -45.14
CA SER A 847 -7.52 -19.37 -45.21
C SER A 847 -6.70 -20.46 -44.52
N LYS A 848 -5.54 -20.78 -45.08
CA LYS A 848 -4.62 -21.83 -44.59
C LYS A 848 -5.23 -23.24 -44.47
N LEU A 849 -6.34 -23.53 -45.08
CA LEU A 849 -7.12 -24.78 -44.88
C LEU A 849 -6.26 -26.04 -44.83
N PHE A 850 -5.30 -26.20 -45.77
CA PHE A 850 -4.30 -27.26 -45.84
C PHE A 850 -2.85 -26.74 -45.88
N HIS A 851 -2.61 -25.58 -45.33
CA HIS A 851 -1.28 -24.97 -45.29
C HIS A 851 -0.24 -25.93 -44.68
N TYR A 852 0.91 -26.15 -45.34
CA TYR A 852 1.96 -27.10 -44.93
C TYR A 852 1.50 -28.58 -44.75
N THR A 853 0.50 -29.05 -45.49
CA THR A 853 -0.05 -30.41 -45.33
C THR A 853 0.58 -31.39 -46.29
N TYR A 854 0.89 -32.63 -45.82
CA TYR A 854 1.40 -33.74 -46.62
C TYR A 854 0.24 -34.59 -47.12
N VAL A 855 -0.27 -34.30 -48.32
CA VAL A 855 -1.32 -35.05 -49.00
C VAL A 855 -1.01 -35.04 -50.51
N SER A 856 -1.08 -36.19 -51.18
CA SER A 856 -0.73 -36.26 -52.61
C SER A 856 -1.92 -35.94 -53.51
N TYR A 857 -3.10 -36.41 -53.17
CA TYR A 857 -4.34 -36.15 -53.90
C TYR A 857 -5.43 -35.69 -52.93
N LEU A 858 -6.09 -34.58 -53.28
CA LEU A 858 -7.14 -34.04 -52.45
C LEU A 858 -8.38 -33.74 -53.34
N ASP A 859 -9.49 -34.38 -53.00
CA ASP A 859 -10.80 -34.16 -53.63
C ASP A 859 -11.66 -33.33 -52.71
N LEU A 860 -11.92 -32.09 -53.10
CA LEU A 860 -12.72 -31.12 -52.40
C LEU A 860 -13.97 -30.73 -53.21
N SER A 861 -14.32 -31.54 -54.23
CA SER A 861 -15.43 -31.25 -55.14
C SER A 861 -16.80 -31.17 -54.46
N ASP A 862 -16.95 -31.76 -53.26
CA ASP A 862 -18.19 -31.75 -52.49
C ASP A 862 -18.36 -30.43 -51.66
N LEU A 863 -17.33 -29.60 -51.54
CA LEU A 863 -17.39 -28.41 -50.74
C LEU A 863 -18.13 -27.24 -51.43
N ASP A 864 -19.14 -26.68 -50.80
CA ASP A 864 -19.77 -25.45 -51.26
C ASP A 864 -19.01 -24.22 -50.78
N VAL A 865 -18.37 -23.52 -51.73
CA VAL A 865 -17.52 -22.35 -51.39
C VAL A 865 -18.12 -21.00 -51.81
N ARG A 866 -19.41 -20.96 -52.16
CA ARG A 866 -20.07 -19.75 -52.71
C ARG A 866 -20.04 -18.55 -51.78
N LYS A 867 -19.92 -18.75 -50.46
CA LYS A 867 -19.84 -17.69 -49.47
C LYS A 867 -18.43 -17.39 -48.99
N VAL A 868 -17.46 -18.17 -49.40
CA VAL A 868 -16.08 -17.99 -48.91
C VAL A 868 -15.47 -16.73 -49.51
N THR A 869 -15.00 -15.87 -48.66
CA THR A 869 -14.33 -14.60 -49.01
C THR A 869 -12.83 -14.69 -48.93
N ASN A 870 -12.28 -15.57 -48.07
CA ASN A 870 -10.85 -15.67 -47.82
C ASN A 870 -10.33 -17.11 -48.05
N PHE A 871 -9.46 -17.25 -49.06
CA PHE A 871 -8.72 -18.47 -49.40
C PHE A 871 -7.21 -18.29 -49.25
N SER A 872 -6.76 -17.20 -48.57
CA SER A 872 -5.35 -16.92 -48.48
C SER A 872 -4.55 -18.13 -47.92
N LYS A 873 -3.48 -18.53 -48.58
CA LYS A 873 -2.64 -19.69 -48.22
C LYS A 873 -3.39 -21.03 -48.08
N ALA A 874 -4.58 -21.18 -48.67
CA ALA A 874 -5.41 -22.36 -48.46
C ALA A 874 -4.66 -23.67 -48.76
N PHE A 875 -3.79 -23.68 -49.77
CA PHE A 875 -2.95 -24.81 -50.20
C PHE A 875 -1.46 -24.39 -50.25
N ASP A 876 -1.04 -23.42 -49.54
CA ASP A 876 0.33 -22.92 -49.55
C ASP A 876 1.29 -23.93 -48.90
N TYR A 877 2.43 -24.21 -49.55
CA TYR A 877 3.42 -25.23 -49.15
C TYR A 877 2.88 -26.63 -48.91
N THR A 878 1.85 -27.06 -49.68
CA THR A 878 1.36 -28.42 -49.63
C THR A 878 2.23 -29.38 -50.52
N TRP A 879 2.19 -30.70 -50.23
CA TRP A 879 2.84 -31.74 -51.04
C TRP A 879 1.87 -32.38 -52.04
N LEU A 880 0.86 -31.61 -52.45
CA LEU A 880 -0.15 -32.04 -53.41
C LEU A 880 0.48 -32.35 -54.77
N TYR A 881 0.02 -33.44 -55.42
CA TYR A 881 0.26 -33.76 -56.79
C TYR A 881 -0.96 -33.43 -57.67
N GLU A 882 -2.17 -33.75 -57.13
CA GLU A 882 -3.44 -33.42 -57.79
C GLU A 882 -4.44 -32.82 -56.77
N LEU A 883 -5.13 -31.76 -57.17
CA LEU A 883 -6.15 -31.08 -56.39
C LEU A 883 -7.45 -30.96 -57.18
N ASP A 884 -8.57 -31.46 -56.63
CA ASP A 884 -9.87 -31.42 -57.30
C ASP A 884 -10.79 -30.37 -56.67
N LEU A 885 -11.04 -29.27 -57.40
CA LEU A 885 -11.91 -28.16 -57.10
C LEU A 885 -13.06 -28.03 -58.11
N THR A 886 -13.46 -29.14 -58.78
CA THR A 886 -14.34 -29.13 -59.96
C THR A 886 -15.64 -28.37 -59.76
N ASN A 887 -16.26 -28.45 -58.56
CA ASN A 887 -17.52 -27.78 -58.26
C ASN A 887 -17.40 -26.44 -57.55
N TRP A 888 -16.19 -25.94 -57.37
CA TRP A 888 -15.98 -24.69 -56.69
C TRP A 888 -16.51 -23.47 -57.47
N ASN A 889 -17.42 -22.71 -56.83
CA ASN A 889 -17.87 -21.43 -57.29
C ASN A 889 -17.33 -20.34 -56.35
N THR A 890 -16.32 -19.61 -56.81
CA THR A 890 -15.56 -18.66 -55.97
C THR A 890 -16.04 -17.22 -56.09
N ILE A 891 -17.32 -17.02 -56.44
CA ILE A 891 -17.88 -15.70 -56.72
C ILE A 891 -17.74 -14.68 -55.58
N SER A 892 -17.68 -15.10 -54.31
CA SER A 892 -17.53 -14.23 -53.16
C SER A 892 -16.08 -14.00 -52.75
N ALA A 893 -15.11 -14.67 -53.37
CA ALA A 893 -13.71 -14.59 -52.98
C ALA A 893 -13.15 -13.17 -53.16
N THR A 894 -12.53 -12.63 -52.11
CA THR A 894 -11.83 -11.33 -52.11
C THR A 894 -10.33 -11.48 -51.88
N ASP A 895 -9.89 -12.54 -51.15
CA ASP A 895 -8.50 -12.81 -50.87
C ASP A 895 -8.11 -14.25 -51.30
N MET A 896 -7.20 -14.38 -52.27
CA MET A 896 -6.56 -15.60 -52.73
C MET A 896 -5.03 -15.51 -52.62
N SER A 897 -4.51 -14.61 -51.75
CA SER A 897 -3.07 -14.43 -51.62
C SER A 897 -2.37 -15.71 -51.21
N ASN A 898 -1.30 -16.10 -51.94
CA ASN A 898 -0.54 -17.36 -51.79
C ASN A 898 -1.39 -18.62 -51.81
N MET A 899 -2.58 -18.62 -52.42
CA MET A 899 -3.52 -19.77 -52.35
C MET A 899 -2.89 -21.09 -52.69
N PHE A 900 -2.07 -21.15 -53.74
CA PHE A 900 -1.32 -22.34 -54.16
C PHE A 900 0.20 -22.18 -54.04
N GLY A 901 0.64 -21.12 -53.36
CA GLY A 901 2.04 -20.74 -53.25
C GLY A 901 2.91 -21.83 -52.63
N GLY A 902 4.15 -21.98 -53.07
CA GLY A 902 5.10 -22.93 -52.49
C GLY A 902 4.79 -24.43 -52.68
N SER A 903 3.67 -24.80 -53.31
CA SER A 903 3.26 -26.20 -53.54
C SER A 903 3.95 -26.81 -54.77
N THR A 904 5.26 -26.96 -54.69
CA THR A 904 6.17 -27.29 -55.83
C THR A 904 5.93 -28.64 -56.48
N TRP A 905 5.22 -29.57 -55.83
CA TRP A 905 4.87 -30.89 -56.36
C TRP A 905 3.55 -30.94 -57.12
N LEU A 906 2.79 -29.84 -57.11
CA LEU A 906 1.48 -29.77 -57.71
C LEU A 906 1.59 -29.87 -59.25
N VAL A 907 0.86 -30.83 -59.84
CA VAL A 907 0.86 -31.10 -61.28
C VAL A 907 -0.50 -30.78 -61.90
N LYS A 908 -1.60 -31.05 -61.21
CA LYS A 908 -2.94 -30.78 -61.68
C LYS A 908 -3.84 -30.13 -60.67
N ILE A 909 -4.55 -29.11 -61.11
CA ILE A 909 -5.69 -28.51 -60.38
C ILE A 909 -6.91 -28.67 -61.30
N TYR A 910 -7.86 -29.54 -60.93
CA TYR A 910 -9.12 -29.66 -61.61
C TYR A 910 -10.09 -28.57 -61.15
N ALA A 911 -10.67 -27.81 -62.08
CA ALA A 911 -11.66 -26.78 -61.79
C ALA A 911 -12.75 -26.76 -62.87
N SER A 912 -13.77 -25.95 -62.72
CA SER A 912 -14.80 -25.68 -63.74
C SER A 912 -14.85 -24.19 -64.05
N ASP A 913 -15.68 -23.82 -65.01
CA ASP A 913 -15.87 -22.40 -65.34
C ASP A 913 -16.57 -21.58 -64.25
N SER A 914 -17.05 -22.23 -63.18
CA SER A 914 -17.58 -21.58 -61.97
C SER A 914 -16.48 -21.02 -61.04
N PHE A 915 -15.21 -21.49 -61.20
CA PHE A 915 -14.10 -20.88 -60.49
C PHE A 915 -13.82 -19.49 -61.10
N THR A 916 -14.09 -18.46 -60.35
CA THR A 916 -13.96 -17.07 -60.84
C THR A 916 -13.11 -16.24 -59.87
N THR A 917 -12.37 -15.27 -60.43
CA THR A 917 -11.56 -14.31 -59.68
C THR A 917 -12.11 -12.88 -59.76
N ALA A 918 -13.35 -12.72 -60.23
CA ALA A 918 -13.94 -11.44 -60.57
C ALA A 918 -13.98 -10.43 -59.40
N ASN A 919 -14.08 -10.90 -58.14
CA ASN A 919 -14.15 -10.07 -56.94
C ASN A 919 -12.87 -10.10 -56.10
N VAL A 920 -11.81 -10.76 -56.57
CA VAL A 920 -10.55 -10.89 -55.81
C VAL A 920 -9.76 -9.59 -55.89
N THR A 921 -9.46 -9.05 -54.72
CA THR A 921 -8.67 -7.82 -54.54
C THR A 921 -7.27 -8.09 -53.98
N SER A 922 -7.07 -9.23 -53.30
CA SER A 922 -5.79 -9.65 -52.73
C SER A 922 -5.39 -11.02 -53.33
N TYR A 923 -4.32 -11.07 -54.09
CA TYR A 923 -3.86 -12.28 -54.80
C TYR A 923 -2.34 -12.45 -54.88
N ASN A 924 -1.56 -11.60 -54.20
CA ASN A 924 -0.11 -11.65 -54.23
C ASN A 924 0.39 -13.08 -53.93
N GLY A 925 1.24 -13.64 -54.82
CA GLY A 925 1.84 -14.95 -54.63
C GLY A 925 0.89 -16.14 -54.88
N ILE A 926 -0.28 -15.96 -55.55
CA ILE A 926 -1.27 -17.01 -55.76
C ILE A 926 -0.66 -18.29 -56.34
N PHE A 927 0.28 -18.22 -57.28
CA PHE A 927 1.01 -19.31 -57.89
C PHE A 927 2.53 -19.27 -57.60
N ARG A 928 2.94 -18.60 -56.57
CA ARG A 928 4.36 -18.45 -56.21
C ARG A 928 5.07 -19.81 -56.15
N SER A 929 6.26 -19.91 -56.74
CA SER A 929 7.14 -21.09 -56.75
C SER A 929 6.60 -22.32 -57.48
N LEU A 930 5.60 -22.20 -58.39
CA LEU A 930 5.06 -23.27 -59.20
C LEU A 930 5.73 -23.38 -60.58
N SER A 931 7.03 -23.18 -60.67
CA SER A 931 7.78 -23.08 -61.95
C SER A 931 7.70 -24.30 -62.85
N ALA A 932 7.47 -25.51 -62.34
CA ALA A 932 7.30 -26.73 -63.08
C ALA A 932 5.84 -27.02 -63.48
N TYR A 933 4.88 -26.26 -62.96
CA TYR A 933 3.47 -26.49 -63.19
C TYR A 933 3.07 -26.16 -64.64
N ARG A 934 2.17 -26.94 -65.21
CA ARG A 934 1.62 -26.75 -66.58
C ARG A 934 0.10 -26.90 -66.54
N GLY A 935 -0.60 -26.01 -67.21
CA GLY A 935 -2.03 -26.19 -67.49
C GLY A 935 -2.33 -27.36 -68.39
N GLN A 936 -3.61 -27.67 -68.59
CA GLN A 936 -4.07 -28.85 -69.34
C GLN A 936 -3.55 -28.87 -70.80
N ALA A 937 -3.46 -27.77 -71.48
CA ALA A 937 -2.93 -27.64 -72.83
C ALA A 937 -1.40 -27.46 -72.89
N GLY A 938 -0.70 -27.60 -71.74
CA GLY A 938 0.75 -27.46 -71.61
C GLY A 938 1.24 -26.05 -71.38
N SER A 939 0.35 -25.14 -71.19
CA SER A 939 0.70 -23.72 -70.90
C SER A 939 1.55 -23.57 -69.57
N ALA A 940 2.70 -22.92 -69.73
CA ALA A 940 3.54 -22.62 -68.57
C ALA A 940 2.90 -21.48 -67.76
N ILE A 941 2.83 -21.64 -66.42
CA ILE A 941 2.39 -20.59 -65.54
C ILE A 941 3.64 -19.84 -65.10
N PRO A 942 3.75 -18.53 -65.37
CA PRO A 942 4.86 -17.73 -64.86
C PRO A 942 4.94 -17.84 -63.35
N ASN A 943 6.17 -17.84 -62.81
CA ASN A 943 6.42 -17.79 -61.37
C ASN A 943 6.23 -16.36 -60.84
N ASP A 944 5.10 -15.76 -61.18
CA ASP A 944 4.72 -14.42 -60.82
C ASP A 944 3.41 -14.40 -60.01
N ASN A 945 2.97 -13.27 -59.61
CA ASN A 945 1.78 -13.08 -58.79
C ASN A 945 0.51 -12.87 -59.64
N SER A 946 0.50 -13.23 -60.91
CA SER A 946 -0.61 -12.90 -61.81
C SER A 946 -1.82 -13.82 -61.61
N ILE A 947 -2.96 -13.23 -61.25
CA ILE A 947 -4.23 -13.92 -61.06
C ILE A 947 -4.90 -14.31 -62.37
N GLU A 948 -4.47 -13.74 -63.47
CA GLU A 948 -5.04 -14.00 -64.82
C GLU A 948 -4.93 -15.44 -65.29
N TYR A 949 -4.00 -16.21 -64.71
CA TYR A 949 -3.89 -17.67 -65.04
C TYR A 949 -4.86 -18.55 -64.25
N ALA A 950 -5.65 -18.00 -63.33
CA ALA A 950 -6.57 -18.82 -62.51
C ALA A 950 -7.88 -19.17 -63.23
N HIS A 951 -7.75 -19.82 -64.34
CA HIS A 951 -8.85 -20.35 -65.18
C HIS A 951 -8.43 -21.60 -65.95
N ILE A 952 -9.37 -22.26 -66.64
CA ILE A 952 -9.11 -23.45 -67.46
C ILE A 952 -8.15 -23.08 -68.58
N ASP A 953 -7.12 -23.97 -68.79
CA ASP A 953 -6.09 -23.75 -69.78
C ASP A 953 -6.65 -23.94 -71.21
N GLY A 954 -6.69 -22.86 -71.98
CA GLY A 954 -7.07 -22.78 -73.40
C GLY A 954 -5.88 -22.84 -74.35
N GLY A 955 -4.68 -23.22 -73.90
CA GLY A 955 -3.45 -23.30 -74.72
C GLY A 955 -2.80 -21.93 -74.89
N THR A 956 -1.99 -21.76 -75.97
CA THR A 956 -1.22 -20.56 -76.22
C THR A 956 -2.06 -19.27 -76.40
N ALA A 957 -3.31 -19.44 -76.85
CA ALA A 957 -4.23 -18.32 -77.06
C ALA A 957 -4.92 -17.86 -75.82
N ASN A 958 -5.09 -18.69 -74.79
CA ASN A 958 -5.65 -18.39 -73.49
C ASN A 958 -5.01 -19.27 -72.43
N PRO A 959 -3.75 -18.97 -72.02
CA PRO A 959 -2.97 -19.81 -71.09
C PRO A 959 -3.57 -19.74 -69.69
N GLY A 960 -3.89 -20.87 -69.10
CA GLY A 960 -4.48 -20.97 -67.75
C GLY A 960 -3.84 -22.07 -66.91
N ALA A 961 -4.11 -22.10 -65.65
CA ALA A 961 -3.58 -23.01 -64.66
C ALA A 961 -4.42 -24.29 -64.52
N PHE A 962 -5.69 -24.28 -64.89
CA PHE A 962 -6.61 -25.33 -64.45
C PHE A 962 -6.89 -26.37 -65.54
N TRP A 963 -7.23 -27.60 -65.15
CA TRP A 963 -7.61 -28.73 -65.93
C TRP A 963 -9.11 -28.98 -65.78
N ARG A 964 -9.77 -29.39 -66.90
CA ARG A 964 -11.10 -29.98 -66.82
C ARG A 964 -10.97 -31.43 -66.37
N LYS A 965 -11.82 -31.79 -65.38
CA LYS A 965 -11.88 -33.25 -65.05
C LYS A 965 -12.47 -34.05 -66.20
N PRO A 966 -11.86 -35.17 -66.57
CA PRO A 966 -12.35 -36.03 -67.64
C PRO A 966 -13.79 -36.53 -67.42
#